data_81df27f77db31fdf202fbc2ee1de59cc
#
_entry.id   81df27f77db31fdf202fbc2ee1de59cc
#
_cell.length_a   1.000
_cell.length_b   1.000
_cell.length_c   1.000
_cell.angle_alpha   90.00
_cell.angle_beta   90.00
_cell.angle_gamma   90.00
#
_symmetry.space_group_name_H-M   'P 1'
#
loop_
_entity.id
_entity.type
_entity.pdbx_description
1 polymer ?
#
loop_
_entity_poly.entity_id
_entity_poly.type
_entity_poly.pdbx_seq_one_letter_code
_entity_poly.pdbx_strand_id
1 'polypeptide(L)'
;MNTKTSFSYSLIALALWSNYSFGVITQIGDTNTIIAGTATNWNAHNTLVLGNAGVVGGTHRIVIGEGDHHYWDYGIAIGRNAGQESYGGKYIFTFGDTAGYNSAGTSEYNFIFGGDLSGRKTHGKYNFTFGSNAGDGNSGNYNFTYGEQAGHQLTGTSNFAFGKLSGFKVSGSHNVAFGESAGRTISGDHNFATGLNAGQDITGSHNISLIEGAGSNTSGNYNFFSGYKAGQNTKGSNNYALGPSAGWRVSGNNNFMAGQDSGHDTTGSYNVAIGQNAGQRVGGNYNYAFGLDAGQDVDGFIKNASATNADDKYGQSKGWNNMAFGKAAGSNVVGNFNLAFAENAGNYVGHDWENIYDADGKFINTKDKGTVDGAEHNIAFGFSAGRWIAGQDNFAAGVNSGSWIKGESNVVLGKESGKEVEGNFNTSLGHESGNKVTGSNNFVAGAEAGKKVTGSSNYAAGYQAGNDVNGNNNLAMGKNAGNKLTGDDNISIGHEAGVEYENVEEIQSDGTKKTVRKIKSGLTVNYAIAVGKQAIAKKENAAALGNESKASEEQSLALGYQANASIAKSVAIGSNATTVSTSNYSKGTDNTYTSQDIGYYTTVGSAVKNFANFAGGTNVVGVFSVGNETETRRIQHVAPGLISAQSTDAINGSQLFSFIPRVSFYSGGAKAPAGTTTSPAIGTTEVAKDLLVNGLRMDFGDGLYAEKRTDSKGDFIFVGSSVKNTTGDAGVTGPKGDKGDTGATGPKGDTGATGPKGDTGATGPKGEQGEQGIQGTKGDKGDKGEKGDTGPIGPQGPTGMKPQEIRIMDQRIHHLENRVNKLDKRVNGLSATIAAAAALPQSTIPGKSMFAAGSGISAGSSAVAVSYSRMSDNGKTVVKFVGTANTSKDYSAGVGVGYHW
;
A
#
# COMPACT_ATOMS: atom_id res chain seq x y z
N MET A 1 48.04 -67.77 -48.80
CA MET A 1 48.74 -67.50 -50.06
C MET A 1 47.73 -67.05 -51.07
N ASN A 2 47.95 -65.99 -51.82
CA ASN A 2 47.26 -65.50 -53.00
C ASN A 2 45.86 -64.83 -52.79
N THR A 3 45.85 -63.70 -52.16
CA THR A 3 44.78 -62.70 -52.37
C THR A 3 45.28 -61.26 -52.61
N LYS A 4 46.54 -61.15 -53.01
CA LYS A 4 47.22 -59.85 -53.31
C LYS A 4 47.14 -59.37 -54.73
N THR A 5 46.68 -60.24 -55.69
CA THR A 5 46.73 -59.88 -57.14
C THR A 5 45.41 -59.46 -57.79
N SER A 6 44.27 -59.61 -57.10
CA SER A 6 42.97 -59.21 -57.74
C SER A 6 42.58 -57.73 -57.56
N PHE A 7 43.21 -57.00 -56.68
CA PHE A 7 42.91 -55.57 -56.50
C PHE A 7 43.61 -54.60 -57.50
N SER A 8 44.74 -55.07 -58.04
CA SER A 8 45.55 -54.28 -58.99
C SER A 8 44.96 -54.17 -60.39
N TYR A 9 44.17 -55.15 -60.81
CA TYR A 9 43.58 -55.17 -62.14
C TYR A 9 42.29 -54.38 -62.34
N SER A 10 41.48 -54.20 -61.27
CA SER A 10 40.22 -53.42 -61.35
C SER A 10 40.45 -51.91 -61.45
N LEU A 11 41.48 -51.40 -60.80
CA LEU A 11 41.76 -49.93 -60.81
C LEU A 11 42.46 -49.50 -62.17
N ILE A 12 43.18 -50.40 -62.77
CA ILE A 12 43.77 -50.17 -64.12
C ILE A 12 42.70 -50.07 -65.21
N ALA A 13 41.57 -50.78 -65.03
CA ALA A 13 40.45 -50.73 -66.00
C ALA A 13 39.65 -49.44 -65.89
N LEU A 14 39.56 -48.79 -64.70
CA LEU A 14 38.92 -47.47 -64.58
C LEU A 14 39.75 -46.34 -65.15
N ALA A 15 41.06 -46.41 -65.13
CA ALA A 15 41.96 -45.40 -65.72
C ALA A 15 42.02 -45.35 -67.28
N LEU A 16 41.52 -46.38 -67.95
CA LEU A 16 41.51 -46.47 -69.44
C LEU A 16 40.33 -45.77 -70.12
N TRP A 17 39.44 -45.09 -69.37
CA TRP A 17 38.17 -44.53 -69.89
C TRP A 17 38.12 -43.01 -69.96
N SER A 18 39.21 -42.31 -69.64
CA SER A 18 39.30 -40.83 -69.82
C SER A 18 40.35 -40.46 -70.81
N ASN A 19 40.03 -39.58 -71.78
CA ASN A 19 40.88 -39.08 -72.87
C ASN A 19 42.12 -38.25 -72.45
N TYR A 20 42.94 -38.79 -71.58
CA TYR A 20 44.20 -38.18 -71.20
C TYR A 20 45.34 -38.97 -71.72
N SER A 21 46.29 -38.34 -72.37
CA SER A 21 47.56 -38.89 -72.84
C SER A 21 48.37 -39.44 -71.66
N PHE A 22 48.37 -40.73 -71.49
CA PHE A 22 49.08 -41.39 -70.39
C PHE A 22 50.61 -41.25 -70.56
N GLY A 23 51.24 -40.61 -69.58
CA GLY A 23 52.66 -40.77 -69.31
C GLY A 23 53.00 -42.19 -68.88
N VAL A 24 54.25 -42.57 -68.98
CA VAL A 24 54.78 -43.93 -68.68
C VAL A 24 54.32 -44.41 -67.31
N ILE A 25 53.65 -45.63 -67.20
CA ILE A 25 53.44 -46.34 -65.98
C ILE A 25 54.76 -46.88 -65.47
N THR A 26 55.29 -46.41 -64.39
CA THR A 26 56.57 -46.89 -63.87
C THR A 26 56.31 -47.57 -62.50
N GLN A 27 56.62 -48.84 -62.38
CA GLN A 27 56.73 -49.53 -61.08
C GLN A 27 58.18 -49.32 -60.58
N ILE A 28 58.37 -48.72 -59.45
CA ILE A 28 59.66 -48.42 -58.88
C ILE A 28 59.99 -49.42 -57.76
N GLY A 29 60.84 -50.39 -58.05
CA GLY A 29 61.46 -51.34 -57.13
C GLY A 29 60.45 -52.27 -56.36
N ASP A 30 60.89 -52.91 -55.25
CA ASP A 30 60.07 -53.78 -54.40
C ASP A 30 59.03 -53.09 -53.51
N THR A 31 58.67 -51.82 -53.75
CA THR A 31 57.93 -50.97 -52.88
C THR A 31 56.43 -50.90 -53.17
N ASN A 32 55.87 -51.68 -54.07
CA ASN A 32 54.50 -51.64 -54.57
C ASN A 32 53.96 -50.23 -54.95
N THR A 33 54.86 -49.43 -55.48
CA THR A 33 54.52 -48.04 -55.89
C THR A 33 54.13 -48.00 -57.34
N ILE A 34 52.93 -47.47 -57.69
CA ILE A 34 52.46 -47.35 -59.08
C ILE A 34 52.35 -45.85 -59.43
N ILE A 35 53.02 -45.40 -60.42
CA ILE A 35 52.96 -44.00 -60.94
C ILE A 35 52.46 -44.00 -62.38
N ALA A 36 51.29 -43.40 -62.62
CA ALA A 36 50.82 -43.13 -63.97
C ALA A 36 50.77 -41.59 -64.17
N GLY A 37 51.80 -41.00 -64.73
CA GLY A 37 52.02 -39.54 -64.86
C GLY A 37 53.45 -39.18 -64.52
N THR A 38 53.73 -37.92 -64.20
CA THR A 38 55.06 -37.46 -63.81
C THR A 38 55.09 -37.25 -62.26
N ALA A 39 55.97 -38.02 -61.58
CA ALA A 39 56.22 -37.81 -60.16
C ALA A 39 57.64 -38.15 -59.78
N THR A 40 58.30 -37.32 -58.92
CA THR A 40 59.62 -37.65 -58.36
C THR A 40 59.42 -38.37 -57.03
N ASN A 41 59.90 -39.60 -56.91
CA ASN A 41 59.74 -40.48 -55.77
C ASN A 41 60.91 -40.29 -54.78
N TRP A 42 60.58 -39.82 -53.54
CA TRP A 42 61.52 -39.82 -52.39
C TRP A 42 60.98 -40.81 -51.32
N ASN A 43 61.47 -42.01 -51.23
CA ASN A 43 61.07 -42.99 -50.23
C ASN A 43 59.60 -43.38 -50.22
N ALA A 44 58.93 -43.41 -51.37
CA ALA A 44 57.49 -43.80 -51.37
C ALA A 44 57.38 -45.36 -51.40
N HIS A 45 56.52 -45.90 -50.46
CA HIS A 45 56.22 -47.31 -50.42
C HIS A 45 54.67 -47.52 -50.45
N ASN A 46 54.21 -48.52 -51.16
CA ASN A 46 52.82 -48.90 -51.36
C ASN A 46 51.93 -47.68 -51.77
N THR A 47 52.36 -47.00 -52.81
CA THR A 47 51.74 -45.72 -53.23
C THR A 47 51.19 -45.85 -54.64
N LEU A 48 49.98 -45.33 -54.89
CA LEU A 48 49.35 -45.13 -56.19
C LEU A 48 49.34 -43.69 -56.56
N VAL A 49 49.98 -43.31 -57.66
CA VAL A 49 49.92 -41.90 -58.21
C VAL A 49 49.30 -41.96 -59.61
N LEU A 50 48.21 -41.22 -59.79
CA LEU A 50 47.60 -41.07 -61.14
C LEU A 50 47.54 -39.57 -61.48
N GLY A 51 48.37 -39.08 -62.46
CA GLY A 51 48.48 -37.68 -62.85
C GLY A 51 49.88 -37.11 -62.60
N ASN A 52 50.00 -35.78 -62.69
CA ASN A 52 51.27 -35.05 -62.55
C ASN A 52 51.49 -34.61 -61.14
N ALA A 53 51.92 -35.46 -60.26
CA ALA A 53 52.27 -35.15 -58.85
C ALA A 53 53.82 -34.93 -58.82
N GLY A 54 54.26 -33.76 -58.34
CA GLY A 54 55.69 -33.41 -58.29
C GLY A 54 56.52 -34.35 -57.42
N VAL A 55 56.88 -33.98 -56.17
CA VAL A 55 57.63 -34.83 -55.24
C VAL A 55 56.69 -35.55 -54.30
N VAL A 56 56.73 -36.92 -54.31
CA VAL A 56 55.85 -37.75 -53.42
C VAL A 56 56.74 -38.59 -52.46
N GLY A 57 56.71 -38.27 -51.15
CA GLY A 57 57.41 -39.04 -50.13
C GLY A 57 56.45 -39.57 -49.02
N GLY A 58 56.82 -40.75 -48.37
CA GLY A 58 56.00 -41.42 -47.36
C GLY A 58 55.38 -42.78 -47.77
N THR A 59 54.45 -43.38 -46.97
CA THR A 59 54.03 -44.76 -47.20
C THR A 59 52.49 -44.87 -47.26
N HIS A 60 51.99 -45.87 -48.08
CA HIS A 60 50.57 -46.28 -48.14
C HIS A 60 49.61 -45.17 -48.55
N ARG A 61 49.71 -44.61 -49.71
CA ARG A 61 48.89 -43.52 -50.17
C ARG A 61 48.33 -43.65 -51.56
N ILE A 62 47.31 -42.87 -51.88
CA ILE A 62 46.75 -42.72 -53.22
C ILE A 62 46.76 -41.24 -53.53
N VAL A 63 47.38 -40.86 -54.64
CA VAL A 63 47.37 -39.45 -55.16
C VAL A 63 46.81 -39.52 -56.62
N ILE A 64 45.70 -38.79 -56.81
CA ILE A 64 45.05 -38.68 -58.12
C ILE A 64 44.88 -37.19 -58.48
N GLY A 65 45.58 -36.68 -59.44
CA GLY A 65 45.51 -35.26 -59.88
C GLY A 65 46.86 -34.63 -60.11
N GLU A 66 46.91 -33.31 -60.11
CA GLU A 66 48.13 -32.50 -60.38
C GLU A 66 48.54 -31.83 -59.09
N GLY A 67 49.84 -31.67 -58.76
CA GLY A 67 50.35 -30.93 -57.62
C GLY A 67 51.79 -31.24 -57.27
N ASP A 68 52.46 -30.28 -56.56
CA ASP A 68 53.88 -30.49 -56.22
C ASP A 68 53.95 -30.76 -54.67
N HIS A 69 54.88 -31.65 -54.25
CA HIS A 69 55.33 -31.90 -52.90
C HIS A 69 54.31 -32.51 -51.92
N HIS A 70 54.19 -33.87 -51.90
CA HIS A 70 53.38 -34.57 -50.94
C HIS A 70 54.25 -35.41 -49.98
N TYR A 71 54.20 -35.14 -48.64
CA TYR A 71 55.06 -35.76 -47.64
C TYR A 71 54.30 -36.29 -46.39
N TRP A 72 53.35 -37.23 -46.58
CA TRP A 72 52.58 -37.80 -45.48
C TRP A 72 52.39 -39.35 -45.64
N ASP A 73 52.03 -40.03 -44.59
CA ASP A 73 51.81 -41.47 -44.60
C ASP A 73 50.32 -41.87 -44.50
N TYR A 74 49.93 -42.97 -45.15
CA TYR A 74 48.58 -43.57 -45.06
C TYR A 74 47.46 -42.56 -45.41
N GLY A 75 47.30 -42.14 -46.57
CA GLY A 75 46.23 -41.23 -46.96
C GLY A 75 45.84 -41.25 -48.43
N ILE A 76 44.84 -40.42 -48.80
CA ILE A 76 44.34 -40.26 -50.15
C ILE A 76 44.30 -38.79 -50.55
N ALA A 77 44.81 -38.41 -51.69
CA ALA A 77 44.64 -37.07 -52.26
C ALA A 77 44.04 -37.21 -53.67
N ILE A 78 42.91 -36.59 -53.92
CA ILE A 78 42.21 -36.59 -55.21
C ILE A 78 41.83 -35.15 -55.57
N GLY A 79 42.41 -34.64 -56.63
CA GLY A 79 42.18 -33.25 -57.10
C GLY A 79 43.49 -32.52 -57.47
N ARG A 80 43.40 -31.41 -58.15
CA ARG A 80 44.57 -30.54 -58.51
C ARG A 80 45.09 -29.92 -57.22
N ASN A 81 46.38 -30.05 -56.93
CA ASN A 81 47.03 -29.56 -55.70
C ASN A 81 46.43 -30.08 -54.38
N ALA A 82 45.61 -31.14 -54.38
CA ALA A 82 45.07 -31.75 -53.19
C ALA A 82 46.18 -32.30 -52.27
N GLY A 83 46.26 -31.87 -51.00
CA GLY A 83 47.31 -32.28 -50.04
C GLY A 83 48.73 -31.77 -50.38
N GLN A 84 48.90 -30.86 -51.31
CA GLN A 84 50.16 -30.29 -51.68
C GLN A 84 50.85 -29.51 -50.55
N GLU A 85 52.18 -29.57 -50.43
CA GLU A 85 52.98 -28.97 -49.36
C GLU A 85 52.62 -29.46 -47.95
N SER A 86 51.98 -30.60 -47.80
CA SER A 86 51.66 -31.20 -46.51
C SER A 86 52.82 -32.08 -46.03
N TYR A 87 53.47 -31.75 -44.91
CA TYR A 87 54.68 -32.41 -44.38
C TYR A 87 54.41 -33.15 -43.09
N GLY A 88 54.77 -34.43 -42.98
CA GLY A 88 54.84 -35.18 -41.74
C GLY A 88 53.47 -35.63 -41.14
N GLY A 89 52.34 -35.52 -41.84
CA GLY A 89 51.04 -35.98 -41.45
C GLY A 89 50.81 -37.50 -41.71
N LYS A 90 49.77 -38.07 -41.02
CA LYS A 90 49.34 -39.51 -41.24
C LYS A 90 47.84 -39.58 -41.39
N TYR A 91 47.37 -40.53 -42.21
CA TYR A 91 45.95 -40.80 -42.44
C TYR A 91 45.14 -39.55 -42.89
N ILE A 92 45.70 -38.83 -43.87
CA ILE A 92 45.09 -37.59 -44.40
C ILE A 92 44.30 -37.98 -45.69
N PHE A 93 43.02 -37.57 -45.72
CA PHE A 93 42.15 -37.78 -46.90
C PHE A 93 41.71 -36.45 -47.45
N THR A 94 42.18 -36.10 -48.65
CA THR A 94 41.86 -34.81 -49.30
C THR A 94 41.18 -35.06 -50.64
N PHE A 95 40.03 -34.45 -50.88
CA PHE A 95 39.24 -34.53 -52.10
C PHE A 95 38.85 -33.16 -52.58
N GLY A 96 39.35 -32.75 -53.76
CA GLY A 96 39.01 -31.48 -54.36
C GLY A 96 40.22 -30.63 -54.77
N ASP A 97 39.99 -29.56 -55.49
CA ASP A 97 41.00 -28.64 -55.90
C ASP A 97 41.63 -27.90 -54.75
N THR A 98 42.97 -27.89 -54.60
CA THR A 98 43.74 -27.32 -53.49
C THR A 98 43.27 -27.71 -52.08
N ALA A 99 42.50 -28.81 -51.95
CA ALA A 99 42.01 -29.33 -50.64
C ALA A 99 43.20 -29.80 -49.79
N GLY A 100 43.32 -29.35 -48.56
CA GLY A 100 44.41 -29.74 -47.64
C GLY A 100 45.80 -29.18 -48.01
N TYR A 101 45.89 -28.18 -48.83
CA TYR A 101 47.16 -27.51 -49.20
C TYR A 101 47.86 -26.98 -47.92
N ASN A 102 49.16 -27.26 -47.78
CA ASN A 102 50.06 -26.82 -46.74
C ASN A 102 49.59 -27.20 -45.33
N SER A 103 49.00 -28.40 -45.17
CA SER A 103 48.63 -28.97 -43.86
C SER A 103 49.86 -29.70 -43.26
N ALA A 104 50.61 -29.01 -42.40
CA ALA A 104 51.94 -29.41 -41.96
C ALA A 104 51.97 -30.04 -40.52
N GLY A 105 52.97 -30.80 -40.24
CA GLY A 105 53.50 -31.17 -38.93
C GLY A 105 52.73 -32.26 -38.15
N THR A 106 51.75 -31.87 -37.34
CA THR A 106 51.02 -32.76 -36.43
C THR A 106 49.70 -33.27 -37.01
N SER A 107 49.41 -33.12 -38.33
CA SER A 107 48.15 -33.49 -38.95
C SER A 107 47.99 -35.00 -39.04
N GLU A 108 47.01 -35.59 -38.33
CA GLU A 108 46.68 -37.03 -38.39
C GLU A 108 45.15 -37.22 -38.46
N TYR A 109 44.72 -38.22 -39.22
CA TYR A 109 43.31 -38.59 -39.37
C TYR A 109 42.39 -37.44 -39.82
N ASN A 110 42.86 -36.56 -40.68
CA ASN A 110 42.07 -35.48 -41.21
C ASN A 110 41.34 -35.89 -42.50
N PHE A 111 40.05 -35.49 -42.58
CA PHE A 111 39.15 -35.69 -43.72
C PHE A 111 38.78 -34.33 -44.33
N ILE A 112 39.17 -34.08 -45.55
CA ILE A 112 39.01 -32.82 -46.24
C ILE A 112 38.36 -33.03 -47.59
N PHE A 113 37.14 -32.51 -47.75
CA PHE A 113 36.37 -32.61 -48.98
C PHE A 113 35.92 -31.20 -49.39
N GLY A 114 36.29 -30.73 -50.56
CA GLY A 114 35.79 -29.47 -51.03
C GLY A 114 36.57 -28.90 -52.19
N GLY A 115 36.11 -27.77 -52.69
CA GLY A 115 36.79 -26.99 -53.72
C GLY A 115 37.99 -26.17 -53.20
N ASP A 116 38.25 -25.06 -53.80
CA ASP A 116 39.38 -24.18 -53.54
C ASP A 116 39.67 -23.98 -52.05
N LEU A 117 40.90 -24.19 -51.62
CA LEU A 117 41.49 -23.91 -50.34
C LEU A 117 40.79 -24.62 -49.11
N SER A 118 39.94 -25.64 -49.34
CA SER A 118 39.34 -26.44 -48.26
C SER A 118 40.43 -27.10 -47.41
N GLY A 119 40.40 -26.87 -46.09
CA GLY A 119 41.39 -27.40 -45.14
C GLY A 119 42.84 -26.96 -45.39
N ARG A 120 43.07 -25.90 -46.14
CA ARG A 120 44.40 -25.34 -46.34
C ARG A 120 45.00 -24.90 -45.00
N LYS A 121 46.24 -25.20 -44.70
CA LYS A 121 46.92 -24.91 -43.44
C LYS A 121 46.23 -25.52 -42.21
N THR A 122 45.55 -26.66 -42.35
CA THR A 122 45.00 -27.39 -41.25
C THR A 122 46.10 -28.07 -40.42
N HIS A 123 46.15 -27.76 -39.14
CA HIS A 123 47.05 -28.36 -38.16
C HIS A 123 46.26 -29.09 -37.07
N GLY A 124 46.68 -30.30 -36.72
CA GLY A 124 45.99 -31.10 -35.69
C GLY A 124 45.35 -32.39 -36.22
N LYS A 125 44.65 -33.12 -35.35
CA LYS A 125 44.21 -34.48 -35.61
C LYS A 125 42.70 -34.60 -35.65
N TYR A 126 42.19 -35.58 -36.40
CA TYR A 126 40.76 -35.92 -36.45
C TYR A 126 39.84 -34.77 -36.90
N ASN A 127 40.33 -33.93 -37.81
CA ASN A 127 39.49 -32.83 -38.31
C ASN A 127 38.69 -33.30 -39.55
N PHE A 128 37.43 -32.90 -39.63
CA PHE A 128 36.53 -33.13 -40.77
C PHE A 128 36.19 -31.81 -41.44
N THR A 129 36.44 -31.68 -42.69
CA THR A 129 36.27 -30.44 -43.46
C THR A 129 35.55 -30.69 -44.78
N PHE A 130 34.42 -29.99 -45.00
CA PHE A 130 33.62 -30.08 -46.21
C PHE A 130 33.24 -28.71 -46.74
N GLY A 131 33.59 -28.34 -47.94
CA GLY A 131 33.17 -27.11 -48.60
C GLY A 131 34.32 -26.23 -49.09
N SER A 132 34.06 -25.30 -50.00
CA SER A 132 35.06 -24.35 -50.49
C SER A 132 35.57 -23.43 -49.39
N ASN A 133 36.86 -23.28 -49.24
CA ASN A 133 37.54 -22.53 -48.16
C ASN A 133 37.14 -22.98 -46.72
N ALA A 134 36.43 -24.08 -46.55
CA ALA A 134 36.10 -24.63 -45.21
C ALA A 134 37.40 -25.05 -44.52
N GLY A 135 37.52 -24.77 -43.22
CA GLY A 135 38.65 -25.16 -42.39
C GLY A 135 39.99 -24.54 -42.81
N ASP A 136 40.01 -23.52 -43.63
CA ASP A 136 41.25 -22.84 -44.00
C ASP A 136 41.91 -22.17 -42.81
N GLY A 137 43.15 -22.56 -42.50
CA GLY A 137 43.88 -22.07 -41.31
C GLY A 137 43.41 -22.68 -39.97
N ASN A 138 42.72 -23.84 -39.98
CA ASN A 138 42.35 -24.57 -38.79
C ASN A 138 43.56 -25.02 -37.96
N SER A 139 43.49 -24.83 -36.65
CA SER A 139 44.53 -25.31 -35.70
C SER A 139 43.87 -25.95 -34.49
N GLY A 140 44.09 -27.28 -34.35
CA GLY A 140 43.53 -28.05 -33.25
C GLY A 140 42.94 -29.38 -33.69
N ASN A 141 42.35 -30.13 -32.71
CA ASN A 141 41.93 -31.50 -32.95
C ASN A 141 40.39 -31.66 -32.91
N TYR A 142 39.89 -32.68 -33.57
CA TYR A 142 38.47 -33.08 -33.53
C TYR A 142 37.52 -31.98 -34.02
N ASN A 143 37.92 -31.08 -34.90
CA ASN A 143 37.07 -30.04 -35.46
C ASN A 143 36.25 -30.58 -36.67
N PHE A 144 34.97 -30.20 -36.71
CA PHE A 144 34.07 -30.52 -37.82
C PHE A 144 33.62 -29.25 -38.49
N THR A 145 33.94 -29.07 -39.78
CA THR A 145 33.55 -27.90 -40.57
C THR A 145 32.82 -28.29 -41.84
N TYR A 146 31.61 -27.77 -42.08
CA TYR A 146 30.80 -28.05 -43.25
C TYR A 146 30.14 -26.80 -43.80
N GLY A 147 30.49 -26.40 -45.00
CA GLY A 147 29.96 -25.22 -45.70
C GLY A 147 31.04 -24.32 -46.27
N GLU A 148 30.65 -23.41 -47.14
CA GLU A 148 31.57 -22.39 -47.75
C GLU A 148 32.16 -21.54 -46.63
N GLN A 149 33.49 -21.49 -46.49
CA GLN A 149 34.25 -20.75 -45.45
C GLN A 149 33.89 -21.15 -43.99
N ALA A 150 33.25 -22.32 -43.79
CA ALA A 150 32.98 -22.81 -42.46
C ALA A 150 34.28 -23.10 -41.70
N GLY A 151 34.40 -22.65 -40.46
CA GLY A 151 35.61 -22.87 -39.63
C GLY A 151 36.90 -22.26 -40.19
N HIS A 152 36.83 -21.24 -41.01
CA HIS A 152 38.02 -20.51 -41.50
C HIS A 152 38.75 -19.83 -40.32
N GLN A 153 40.05 -20.10 -40.16
CA GLN A 153 40.88 -19.61 -39.04
C GLN A 153 40.33 -20.05 -37.64
N LEU A 154 39.88 -21.25 -37.53
CA LEU A 154 39.42 -21.86 -36.31
C LEU A 154 40.62 -22.38 -35.50
N THR A 155 40.74 -21.94 -34.26
CA THR A 155 41.76 -22.44 -33.33
C THR A 155 41.11 -23.12 -32.11
N GLY A 156 41.64 -24.31 -31.71
CA GLY A 156 41.09 -25.06 -30.58
C GLY A 156 40.56 -26.43 -30.95
N THR A 157 39.97 -27.12 -30.01
CA THR A 157 39.63 -28.54 -30.11
C THR A 157 38.13 -28.77 -30.02
N SER A 158 37.66 -29.77 -30.76
CA SER A 158 36.25 -30.25 -30.70
C SER A 158 35.22 -29.14 -31.07
N ASN A 159 35.53 -28.28 -32.00
CA ASN A 159 34.60 -27.31 -32.54
C ASN A 159 33.79 -27.89 -33.69
N PHE A 160 32.52 -27.50 -33.75
CA PHE A 160 31.58 -27.91 -34.79
C PHE A 160 31.04 -26.70 -35.53
N ALA A 161 31.31 -26.57 -36.82
CA ALA A 161 30.85 -25.47 -37.64
C ALA A 161 30.10 -26.01 -38.88
N PHE A 162 28.81 -25.73 -39.00
CA PHE A 162 27.95 -26.20 -40.06
C PHE A 162 27.16 -25.04 -40.68
N GLY A 163 27.45 -24.65 -41.88
CA GLY A 163 26.84 -23.56 -42.64
C GLY A 163 27.87 -22.64 -43.25
N LYS A 164 27.46 -21.83 -44.19
CA LYS A 164 28.31 -20.78 -44.81
C LYS A 164 28.83 -19.81 -43.75
N LEU A 165 30.15 -19.54 -43.75
CA LEU A 165 30.81 -18.65 -42.76
C LEU A 165 30.59 -19.04 -41.29
N SER A 166 30.04 -20.21 -41.03
CA SER A 166 29.83 -20.72 -39.67
C SER A 166 31.17 -20.96 -38.97
N GLY A 167 31.32 -20.54 -37.70
CA GLY A 167 32.57 -20.71 -36.95
C GLY A 167 33.79 -20.03 -37.58
N PHE A 168 33.61 -18.96 -38.33
CA PHE A 168 34.69 -18.17 -38.92
C PHE A 168 35.46 -17.40 -37.85
N LYS A 169 36.78 -17.57 -37.76
CA LYS A 169 37.65 -16.96 -36.73
C LYS A 169 37.30 -17.34 -35.29
N VAL A 170 37.09 -18.61 -35.04
CA VAL A 170 36.85 -19.12 -33.68
C VAL A 170 38.19 -19.36 -32.98
N SER A 171 38.33 -18.84 -31.79
CA SER A 171 39.45 -19.10 -30.87
C SER A 171 38.90 -19.69 -29.58
N GLY A 172 39.10 -21.02 -29.40
CA GLY A 172 38.58 -21.78 -28.25
C GLY A 172 38.10 -23.17 -28.63
N SER A 173 37.65 -23.91 -27.63
CA SER A 173 37.34 -25.36 -27.79
C SER A 173 35.85 -25.60 -27.49
N HIS A 174 35.35 -26.72 -28.05
CA HIS A 174 33.98 -27.19 -27.83
C HIS A 174 32.88 -26.17 -28.23
N ASN A 175 33.19 -25.33 -29.22
CA ASN A 175 32.19 -24.41 -29.76
C ASN A 175 31.35 -25.09 -30.85
N VAL A 176 30.04 -24.83 -30.86
CA VAL A 176 29.12 -25.34 -31.88
C VAL A 176 28.47 -24.16 -32.59
N ALA A 177 28.61 -24.13 -33.90
CA ALA A 177 28.04 -23.11 -34.75
C ALA A 177 27.24 -23.78 -35.90
N PHE A 178 25.95 -23.57 -35.93
CA PHE A 178 25.05 -24.19 -36.92
C PHE A 178 24.16 -23.15 -37.58
N GLY A 179 24.42 -22.85 -38.83
CA GLY A 179 23.73 -21.83 -39.61
C GLY A 179 24.68 -20.92 -40.37
N GLU A 180 24.16 -20.12 -41.29
CA GLU A 180 24.95 -19.14 -42.03
C GLU A 180 25.46 -18.06 -41.08
N SER A 181 26.78 -17.83 -41.10
CA SER A 181 27.47 -16.88 -40.19
C SER A 181 27.24 -17.12 -38.70
N ALA A 182 26.73 -18.28 -38.31
CA ALA A 182 26.59 -18.61 -36.89
C ALA A 182 27.98 -18.75 -36.26
N GLY A 183 28.16 -18.25 -35.02
CA GLY A 183 29.41 -18.33 -34.28
C GLY A 183 30.61 -17.70 -35.00
N ARG A 184 30.39 -16.70 -35.84
CA ARG A 184 31.46 -15.92 -36.46
C ARG A 184 32.19 -15.10 -35.41
N THR A 185 33.51 -15.21 -35.34
CA THR A 185 34.37 -14.48 -34.41
C THR A 185 34.07 -14.80 -32.93
N ILE A 186 34.27 -16.05 -32.54
CA ILE A 186 34.18 -16.48 -31.14
C ILE A 186 35.57 -16.49 -30.51
N SER A 187 35.67 -15.89 -29.33
CA SER A 187 36.81 -16.02 -28.42
C SER A 187 36.36 -16.61 -27.06
N GLY A 188 36.58 -17.90 -26.86
CA GLY A 188 36.18 -18.64 -25.66
C GLY A 188 35.69 -20.06 -25.96
N ASP A 189 35.36 -20.80 -24.92
CA ASP A 189 35.06 -22.22 -24.98
C ASP A 189 33.56 -22.51 -24.76
N HIS A 190 33.11 -23.67 -25.26
CA HIS A 190 31.76 -24.19 -24.99
C HIS A 190 30.62 -23.27 -25.40
N ASN A 191 30.78 -22.44 -26.42
CA ASN A 191 29.71 -21.62 -26.96
C ASN A 191 28.86 -22.42 -27.96
N PHE A 192 27.54 -22.22 -27.94
CA PHE A 192 26.60 -22.85 -28.84
C PHE A 192 25.80 -21.78 -29.60
N ALA A 193 25.96 -21.73 -30.92
CA ALA A 193 25.28 -20.76 -31.79
C ALA A 193 24.51 -21.49 -32.89
N THR A 194 23.18 -21.29 -32.99
CA THR A 194 22.37 -21.86 -34.06
C THR A 194 21.41 -20.84 -34.66
N GLY A 195 21.44 -20.64 -35.94
CA GLY A 195 20.63 -19.68 -36.69
C GLY A 195 21.48 -18.70 -37.51
N LEU A 196 20.86 -18.00 -38.44
CA LEU A 196 21.54 -16.98 -39.28
C LEU A 196 22.11 -15.88 -38.36
N ASN A 197 23.41 -15.64 -38.47
CA ASN A 197 24.14 -14.62 -37.67
C ASN A 197 24.06 -14.82 -36.15
N ALA A 198 23.61 -15.98 -35.64
CA ALA A 198 23.56 -16.23 -34.19
C ALA A 198 24.98 -16.32 -33.62
N GLY A 199 25.20 -15.71 -32.45
CA GLY A 199 26.48 -15.76 -31.74
C GLY A 199 27.66 -15.17 -32.50
N GLN A 200 27.46 -14.15 -33.32
CA GLN A 200 28.57 -13.38 -33.92
C GLN A 200 29.29 -12.55 -32.84
N ASP A 201 30.62 -12.45 -33.01
CA ASP A 201 31.46 -11.57 -32.18
C ASP A 201 31.31 -11.84 -30.68
N ILE A 202 31.40 -13.12 -30.28
CA ILE A 202 31.34 -13.52 -28.84
C ILE A 202 32.73 -13.46 -28.21
N THR A 203 32.84 -12.80 -27.09
CA THR A 203 33.99 -12.90 -26.19
C THR A 203 33.56 -13.50 -24.85
N GLY A 204 33.96 -14.75 -24.58
CA GLY A 204 33.56 -15.47 -23.37
C GLY A 204 33.11 -16.91 -23.65
N SER A 205 32.80 -17.63 -22.60
CA SER A 205 32.57 -19.09 -22.66
C SER A 205 31.17 -19.45 -22.17
N HIS A 206 30.71 -20.64 -22.63
CA HIS A 206 29.41 -21.21 -22.23
C HIS A 206 28.21 -20.36 -22.64
N ASN A 207 28.28 -19.60 -23.70
CA ASN A 207 27.17 -18.83 -24.23
C ASN A 207 26.33 -19.66 -25.20
N ILE A 208 25.03 -19.54 -25.12
CA ILE A 208 24.06 -20.19 -25.99
C ILE A 208 23.26 -19.14 -26.73
N SER A 209 23.32 -19.18 -28.09
CA SER A 209 22.65 -18.23 -28.96
C SER A 209 21.79 -18.99 -29.97
N LEU A 210 20.48 -18.89 -29.82
CA LEU A 210 19.51 -19.63 -30.63
C LEU A 210 18.68 -18.67 -31.47
N ILE A 211 18.53 -18.97 -32.74
CA ILE A 211 17.76 -18.19 -33.71
C ILE A 211 18.57 -16.99 -34.26
N GLU A 212 18.06 -16.40 -35.32
CA GLU A 212 18.71 -15.34 -36.11
C GLU A 212 19.17 -14.15 -35.24
N GLY A 213 20.44 -13.80 -35.33
CA GLY A 213 21.08 -12.65 -34.72
C GLY A 213 21.15 -12.71 -33.18
N ALA A 214 20.70 -13.80 -32.55
CA ALA A 214 20.77 -13.94 -31.11
C ALA A 214 22.22 -13.91 -30.62
N GLY A 215 22.49 -13.22 -29.52
CA GLY A 215 23.79 -13.16 -28.86
C GLY A 215 24.92 -12.52 -29.69
N SER A 216 24.60 -11.76 -30.71
CA SER A 216 25.65 -11.03 -31.48
C SER A 216 26.26 -9.91 -30.66
N ASN A 217 27.59 -9.74 -30.75
CA ASN A 217 28.37 -8.77 -29.97
C ASN A 217 28.25 -8.99 -28.45
N THR A 218 28.38 -10.25 -28.01
CA THR A 218 28.31 -10.59 -26.59
C THR A 218 29.68 -10.63 -25.96
N SER A 219 29.81 -10.03 -24.78
CA SER A 219 30.98 -10.12 -23.92
C SER A 219 30.62 -10.63 -22.54
N GLY A 220 31.09 -11.83 -22.15
CA GLY A 220 30.80 -12.48 -20.89
C GLY A 220 30.50 -13.98 -21.04
N ASN A 221 30.23 -14.63 -19.93
CA ASN A 221 30.09 -16.08 -19.87
C ASN A 221 28.67 -16.50 -19.45
N TYR A 222 28.31 -17.74 -19.81
CA TYR A 222 27.06 -18.36 -19.34
C TYR A 222 25.80 -17.60 -19.74
N ASN A 223 25.80 -16.90 -20.87
CA ASN A 223 24.61 -16.20 -21.35
C ASN A 223 23.75 -17.14 -22.20
N PHE A 224 22.44 -17.02 -22.10
CA PHE A 224 21.47 -17.78 -22.88
C PHE A 224 20.53 -16.85 -23.64
N PHE A 225 20.56 -16.91 -24.96
CA PHE A 225 19.76 -16.07 -25.84
C PHE A 225 18.94 -16.89 -26.81
N SER A 226 17.62 -16.74 -26.78
CA SER A 226 16.69 -17.42 -27.67
C SER A 226 15.62 -16.47 -28.19
N GLY A 227 15.72 -16.12 -29.46
CA GLY A 227 14.82 -15.18 -30.12
C GLY A 227 15.56 -14.35 -31.20
N TYR A 228 14.81 -13.81 -32.14
CA TYR A 228 15.33 -12.88 -33.14
C TYR A 228 16.06 -11.71 -32.48
N LYS A 229 17.36 -11.58 -32.67
CA LYS A 229 18.24 -10.57 -32.07
C LYS A 229 18.23 -10.53 -30.52
N ALA A 230 17.78 -11.60 -29.85
CA ALA A 230 17.83 -11.68 -28.40
C ALA A 230 19.27 -11.58 -27.88
N GLY A 231 19.53 -10.81 -26.84
CA GLY A 231 20.85 -10.64 -26.21
C GLY A 231 21.90 -9.95 -27.09
N GLN A 232 21.52 -9.30 -28.17
CA GLN A 232 22.47 -8.58 -29.02
C GLN A 232 23.09 -7.41 -28.26
N ASN A 233 24.43 -7.23 -28.40
CA ASN A 233 25.22 -6.21 -27.70
C ASN A 233 25.19 -6.36 -26.17
N THR A 234 25.18 -7.59 -25.65
CA THR A 234 25.22 -7.87 -24.20
C THR A 234 26.66 -7.80 -23.67
N LYS A 235 26.83 -7.07 -22.56
CA LYS A 235 28.08 -7.04 -21.77
C LYS A 235 27.78 -7.61 -20.36
N GLY A 236 28.37 -8.74 -20.03
CA GLY A 236 28.20 -9.41 -18.74
C GLY A 236 27.83 -10.87 -18.84
N SER A 237 27.72 -11.52 -17.70
CA SER A 237 27.59 -12.98 -17.60
C SER A 237 26.26 -13.38 -16.97
N ASN A 238 25.85 -14.64 -17.23
CA ASN A 238 24.63 -15.23 -16.70
C ASN A 238 23.36 -14.45 -17.09
N ASN A 239 23.30 -13.86 -18.27
CA ASN A 239 22.11 -13.18 -18.75
C ASN A 239 21.27 -14.15 -19.60
N TYR A 240 19.96 -14.12 -19.40
CA TYR A 240 18.97 -14.93 -20.10
C TYR A 240 18.03 -14.00 -20.86
N ALA A 241 17.97 -14.11 -22.18
CA ALA A 241 17.07 -13.32 -23.01
C ALA A 241 16.24 -14.25 -23.92
N LEU A 242 14.92 -14.23 -23.72
CA LEU A 242 13.95 -15.11 -24.37
C LEU A 242 12.90 -14.28 -25.11
N GLY A 243 12.90 -14.31 -26.41
CA GLY A 243 11.97 -13.58 -27.26
C GLY A 243 12.65 -12.58 -28.21
N PRO A 244 11.94 -12.08 -29.23
CA PRO A 244 12.47 -11.11 -30.17
C PRO A 244 13.02 -9.87 -29.47
N SER A 245 14.25 -9.48 -29.77
CA SER A 245 14.98 -8.36 -29.21
C SER A 245 15.05 -8.31 -27.66
N ALA A 246 14.68 -9.41 -26.97
CA ALA A 246 14.82 -9.49 -25.52
C ALA A 246 16.29 -9.27 -25.12
N GLY A 247 16.54 -8.47 -24.08
CA GLY A 247 17.92 -8.21 -23.63
C GLY A 247 18.83 -7.53 -24.64
N TRP A 248 18.30 -6.73 -25.54
CA TRP A 248 19.12 -5.97 -26.48
C TRP A 248 19.86 -4.82 -25.76
N ARG A 249 21.19 -4.75 -25.90
CA ARG A 249 22.07 -3.79 -25.20
C ARG A 249 22.00 -3.88 -23.68
N VAL A 250 22.21 -5.09 -23.14
CA VAL A 250 22.32 -5.29 -21.68
C VAL A 250 23.77 -5.06 -21.23
N SER A 251 23.93 -4.33 -20.14
CA SER A 251 25.23 -4.17 -19.46
C SER A 251 25.08 -4.56 -18.00
N GLY A 252 25.56 -5.75 -17.61
CA GLY A 252 25.44 -6.31 -16.26
C GLY A 252 25.28 -7.83 -16.24
N ASN A 253 25.14 -8.38 -15.07
CA ASN A 253 25.15 -9.84 -14.87
C ASN A 253 23.83 -10.33 -14.27
N ASN A 254 23.55 -11.62 -14.49
CA ASN A 254 22.43 -12.31 -13.85
C ASN A 254 21.06 -11.67 -14.16
N ASN A 255 20.87 -11.13 -15.35
CA ASN A 255 19.60 -10.56 -15.76
C ASN A 255 18.74 -11.61 -16.49
N PHE A 256 17.43 -11.60 -16.26
CA PHE A 256 16.47 -12.47 -16.91
C PHE A 256 15.41 -11.67 -17.65
N MET A 257 15.35 -11.78 -18.96
CA MET A 257 14.42 -11.06 -19.84
C MET A 257 13.61 -12.07 -20.66
N ALA A 258 12.30 -12.02 -20.57
CA ALA A 258 11.40 -12.89 -21.33
C ALA A 258 10.23 -12.10 -21.94
N GLY A 259 10.16 -12.07 -23.25
CA GLY A 259 9.16 -11.33 -24.02
C GLY A 259 9.79 -10.48 -25.11
N GLN A 260 8.99 -10.03 -26.06
CA GLN A 260 9.45 -9.12 -27.11
C GLN A 260 9.95 -7.81 -26.51
N ASP A 261 11.13 -7.36 -26.91
CA ASP A 261 11.78 -6.13 -26.46
C ASP A 261 11.92 -5.99 -24.94
N SER A 262 11.78 -7.09 -24.17
CA SER A 262 11.97 -7.09 -22.73
C SER A 262 13.42 -6.84 -22.34
N GLY A 263 13.67 -6.03 -21.31
CA GLY A 263 15.01 -5.71 -20.82
C GLY A 263 15.91 -4.99 -21.81
N HIS A 264 15.32 -4.34 -22.81
CA HIS A 264 16.06 -3.53 -23.79
C HIS A 264 16.74 -2.35 -23.10
N ASP A 265 18.02 -2.11 -23.38
CA ASP A 265 18.81 -1.02 -22.76
C ASP A 265 18.91 -1.14 -21.22
N THR A 266 19.05 -2.33 -20.69
CA THR A 266 19.23 -2.53 -19.24
C THR A 266 20.69 -2.34 -18.84
N THR A 267 20.92 -1.51 -17.83
CA THR A 267 22.22 -1.37 -17.15
C THR A 267 22.07 -1.82 -15.70
N GLY A 268 22.92 -2.77 -15.28
CA GLY A 268 22.84 -3.31 -13.92
C GLY A 268 22.61 -4.83 -13.88
N SER A 269 22.53 -5.39 -12.71
CA SER A 269 22.57 -6.82 -12.50
C SER A 269 21.34 -7.31 -11.70
N TYR A 270 21.03 -8.60 -11.85
CA TYR A 270 19.90 -9.23 -11.14
C TYR A 270 18.54 -8.64 -11.49
N ASN A 271 18.38 -8.06 -12.66
CA ASN A 271 17.07 -7.55 -13.10
C ASN A 271 16.26 -8.66 -13.78
N VAL A 272 14.96 -8.67 -13.54
CA VAL A 272 13.99 -9.57 -14.13
C VAL A 272 12.94 -8.79 -14.91
N ALA A 273 12.78 -9.08 -16.20
CA ALA A 273 11.81 -8.43 -17.07
C ALA A 273 11.00 -9.49 -17.82
N ILE A 274 9.72 -9.63 -17.52
CA ILE A 274 8.84 -10.62 -18.14
C ILE A 274 7.59 -9.94 -18.72
N GLY A 275 7.47 -9.97 -20.02
CA GLY A 275 6.39 -9.31 -20.75
C GLY A 275 6.92 -8.51 -21.93
N GLN A 276 6.05 -8.17 -22.87
CA GLN A 276 6.42 -7.29 -23.98
C GLN A 276 6.81 -5.91 -23.44
N ASN A 277 7.97 -5.41 -23.90
CA ASN A 277 8.54 -4.13 -23.47
C ASN A 277 8.79 -4.01 -21.94
N ALA A 278 8.67 -5.09 -21.15
CA ALA A 278 8.93 -5.04 -19.71
C ALA A 278 10.39 -4.70 -19.44
N GLY A 279 10.66 -3.87 -18.43
CA GLY A 279 12.01 -3.54 -18.00
C GLY A 279 12.89 -2.88 -19.09
N GLN A 280 12.31 -2.12 -19.99
CA GLN A 280 13.11 -1.34 -20.95
C GLN A 280 13.76 -0.15 -20.25
N ARG A 281 14.99 0.17 -20.62
CA ARG A 281 15.75 1.33 -20.10
C ARG A 281 15.81 1.33 -18.55
N VAL A 282 16.13 0.16 -18.00
CA VAL A 282 16.30 -0.01 -16.56
C VAL A 282 17.75 0.27 -16.18
N GLY A 283 17.95 1.20 -15.26
CA GLY A 283 19.19 1.40 -14.53
C GLY A 283 19.15 0.72 -13.18
N GLY A 284 20.30 0.26 -12.65
CA GLY A 284 20.37 -0.31 -11.32
C GLY A 284 20.13 -1.82 -11.22
N ASN A 285 20.08 -2.32 -10.01
CA ASN A 285 20.10 -3.75 -9.75
C ASN A 285 18.81 -4.22 -9.06
N TYR A 286 18.52 -5.52 -9.20
CA TYR A 286 17.40 -6.17 -8.51
C TYR A 286 16.03 -5.58 -8.84
N ASN A 287 15.83 -5.06 -10.04
CA ASN A 287 14.53 -4.57 -10.48
C ASN A 287 13.71 -5.72 -11.11
N TYR A 288 12.44 -5.77 -10.79
CA TYR A 288 11.51 -6.82 -11.23
C TYR A 288 10.34 -6.20 -11.98
N ALA A 289 10.18 -6.52 -13.24
CA ALA A 289 9.13 -6.01 -14.12
C ALA A 289 8.33 -7.16 -14.74
N PHE A 290 7.05 -7.26 -14.41
CA PHE A 290 6.13 -8.30 -14.88
C PHE A 290 4.89 -7.69 -15.53
N GLY A 291 4.76 -7.79 -16.82
CA GLY A 291 3.62 -7.30 -17.58
C GLY A 291 4.01 -6.52 -18.82
N LEU A 292 3.04 -6.20 -19.66
CA LEU A 292 3.22 -5.33 -20.82
C LEU A 292 3.65 -3.94 -20.37
N ASP A 293 4.74 -3.42 -20.91
CA ASP A 293 5.30 -2.09 -20.60
C ASP A 293 5.62 -1.86 -19.09
N ALA A 294 5.68 -2.92 -18.27
CA ALA A 294 5.99 -2.80 -16.84
C ALA A 294 7.44 -2.39 -16.62
N GLY A 295 7.69 -1.53 -15.62
CA GLY A 295 9.04 -1.15 -15.21
C GLY A 295 9.89 -0.51 -16.31
N GLN A 296 9.28 0.24 -17.21
CA GLN A 296 10.03 1.01 -18.22
C GLN A 296 10.62 2.28 -17.58
N ASP A 297 11.78 2.71 -18.08
CA ASP A 297 12.43 3.94 -17.62
C ASP A 297 12.61 3.98 -16.09
N VAL A 298 12.95 2.84 -15.48
CA VAL A 298 13.35 2.79 -14.08
C VAL A 298 14.74 3.39 -13.95
N ASP A 299 14.88 4.39 -13.09
CA ASP A 299 16.05 5.24 -12.96
C ASP A 299 16.33 6.09 -14.22
N GLY A 300 15.27 6.51 -14.90
CA GLY A 300 15.21 7.12 -16.23
C GLY A 300 15.87 8.49 -16.38
N PHE A 301 17.01 8.73 -15.75
CA PHE A 301 17.79 9.91 -16.03
C PHE A 301 18.55 9.76 -17.37
N ILE A 302 17.94 10.21 -18.45
CA ILE A 302 18.64 10.37 -19.73
C ILE A 302 19.64 11.52 -19.60
N LYS A 303 20.88 11.20 -19.27
CA LYS A 303 21.96 12.18 -19.15
C LYS A 303 22.28 12.85 -20.50
N ASN A 304 22.16 12.10 -21.60
CA ASN A 304 22.38 12.57 -22.93
C ASN A 304 21.59 11.76 -23.98
N ALA A 305 20.46 12.28 -24.43
CA ALA A 305 19.60 11.65 -25.41
C ALA A 305 20.28 11.32 -26.76
N SER A 306 21.34 12.05 -27.09
CA SER A 306 22.09 11.91 -28.35
C SER A 306 23.24 10.91 -28.27
N ALA A 307 23.58 10.38 -27.10
CA ALA A 307 24.67 9.45 -26.93
C ALA A 307 24.32 8.07 -27.51
N THR A 308 25.22 7.50 -28.29
CA THR A 308 25.12 6.16 -28.89
C THR A 308 25.56 5.05 -27.94
N ASN A 309 26.19 5.40 -26.83
CA ASN A 309 26.71 4.48 -25.83
C ASN A 309 25.81 4.52 -24.57
N ALA A 310 25.43 3.36 -24.01
CA ALA A 310 24.55 3.29 -22.87
C ALA A 310 25.14 3.96 -21.62
N ASP A 311 26.45 3.83 -21.39
CA ASP A 311 27.15 4.41 -20.24
C ASP A 311 27.20 5.95 -20.26
N ASP A 312 27.15 6.54 -21.45
CA ASP A 312 27.12 7.99 -21.64
C ASP A 312 25.68 8.56 -21.68
N LYS A 313 24.73 7.70 -22.06
CA LYS A 313 23.32 8.07 -22.21
C LYS A 313 22.59 8.11 -20.88
N TYR A 314 22.90 7.17 -19.97
CA TYR A 314 22.27 7.05 -18.67
C TYR A 314 23.25 7.36 -17.54
N GLY A 315 22.86 8.16 -16.57
CA GLY A 315 23.68 8.51 -15.41
C GLY A 315 23.93 7.32 -14.48
N GLN A 316 24.66 7.53 -13.39
CA GLN A 316 24.91 6.49 -12.36
C GLN A 316 23.58 5.98 -11.83
N SER A 317 23.32 4.69 -12.01
CA SER A 317 22.05 4.05 -11.70
C SER A 317 21.73 4.06 -10.21
N LYS A 318 20.59 4.65 -9.84
CA LYS A 318 20.07 4.67 -8.46
C LYS A 318 18.82 3.82 -8.27
N GLY A 319 18.28 3.21 -9.32
CA GLY A 319 17.02 2.45 -9.28
C GLY A 319 17.19 1.00 -8.80
N TRP A 320 17.28 0.76 -7.50
CA TRP A 320 17.50 -0.58 -6.94
C TRP A 320 16.23 -1.15 -6.31
N ASN A 321 16.02 -2.46 -6.48
CA ASN A 321 14.94 -3.20 -5.84
C ASN A 321 13.52 -2.67 -6.14
N ASN A 322 13.29 -2.11 -7.31
CA ASN A 322 11.95 -1.72 -7.72
C ASN A 322 11.18 -2.93 -8.27
N MET A 323 9.91 -3.04 -7.93
CA MET A 323 9.04 -4.13 -8.37
C MET A 323 7.81 -3.57 -9.07
N ALA A 324 7.54 -4.03 -10.28
CA ALA A 324 6.43 -3.60 -11.11
C ALA A 324 5.65 -4.82 -11.63
N PHE A 325 4.39 -4.95 -11.24
CA PHE A 325 3.51 -6.03 -11.64
C PHE A 325 2.23 -5.48 -12.28
N GLY A 326 2.08 -5.64 -13.58
CA GLY A 326 0.92 -5.17 -14.32
C GLY A 326 1.31 -4.36 -15.55
N LYS A 327 0.35 -4.11 -16.42
CA LYS A 327 0.57 -3.32 -17.64
C LYS A 327 0.98 -1.89 -17.26
N ALA A 328 2.11 -1.45 -17.80
CA ALA A 328 2.71 -0.13 -17.54
C ALA A 328 2.87 0.22 -16.04
N ALA A 329 2.91 -0.78 -15.15
CA ALA A 329 3.19 -0.54 -13.74
C ALA A 329 4.65 -0.09 -13.56
N GLY A 330 4.90 0.82 -12.60
CA GLY A 330 6.25 1.26 -12.25
C GLY A 330 7.05 1.84 -13.41
N SER A 331 6.41 2.50 -14.36
CA SER A 331 7.12 3.17 -15.46
C SER A 331 7.56 4.58 -15.05
N ASN A 332 8.72 5.02 -15.52
CA ASN A 332 9.33 6.30 -15.16
C ASN A 332 9.55 6.44 -13.64
N VAL A 333 10.20 5.46 -13.03
CA VAL A 333 10.49 5.43 -11.59
C VAL A 333 11.93 5.84 -11.33
N VAL A 334 12.11 6.83 -10.47
CA VAL A 334 13.41 7.24 -9.95
C VAL A 334 13.45 6.96 -8.44
N GLY A 335 14.49 6.25 -7.98
CA GLY A 335 14.63 5.86 -6.59
C GLY A 335 14.58 4.36 -6.37
N ASN A 336 14.63 3.93 -5.11
CA ASN A 336 14.85 2.54 -4.71
C ASN A 336 13.65 1.96 -3.96
N PHE A 337 13.54 0.63 -3.96
CA PHE A 337 12.54 -0.11 -3.17
C PHE A 337 11.07 0.29 -3.43
N ASN A 338 10.75 0.79 -4.62
CA ASN A 338 9.37 1.13 -4.97
C ASN A 338 8.62 -0.11 -5.47
N LEU A 339 7.36 -0.23 -5.08
CA LEU A 339 6.51 -1.37 -5.37
C LEU A 339 5.21 -0.95 -6.06
N ALA A 340 4.96 -1.45 -7.24
CA ALA A 340 3.78 -1.12 -8.05
C ALA A 340 3.02 -2.38 -8.49
N PHE A 341 1.76 -2.49 -8.10
CA PHE A 341 0.89 -3.60 -8.46
C PHE A 341 -0.39 -3.12 -9.15
N ALA A 342 -0.62 -3.55 -10.34
CA ALA A 342 -1.72 -3.35 -11.25
C ALA A 342 -1.40 -2.37 -12.39
N GLU A 343 -2.31 -2.25 -13.36
CA GLU A 343 -2.12 -1.41 -14.54
C GLU A 343 -1.91 0.06 -14.14
N ASN A 344 -0.86 0.67 -14.67
CA ASN A 344 -0.44 2.06 -14.44
C ASN A 344 -0.16 2.43 -12.98
N ALA A 345 -0.04 1.46 -12.05
CA ALA A 345 0.34 1.75 -10.66
C ALA A 345 1.79 2.26 -10.59
N GLY A 346 2.07 3.20 -9.67
CA GLY A 346 3.41 3.68 -9.38
C GLY A 346 4.15 4.33 -10.55
N ASN A 347 3.44 4.93 -11.51
CA ASN A 347 4.09 5.63 -12.62
C ASN A 347 4.55 7.02 -12.19
N TYR A 348 5.72 7.43 -12.66
CA TYR A 348 6.33 8.73 -12.33
C TYR A 348 6.61 8.89 -10.84
N VAL A 349 7.04 7.83 -10.16
CA VAL A 349 7.56 7.90 -8.79
C VAL A 349 8.97 8.51 -8.83
N GLY A 350 9.22 9.49 -7.98
CA GLY A 350 10.47 10.26 -7.97
C GLY A 350 10.50 11.43 -8.94
N HIS A 351 9.35 11.83 -9.46
CA HIS A 351 9.21 13.01 -10.30
C HIS A 351 8.45 14.13 -9.59
N ASP A 352 8.98 15.36 -9.63
CA ASP A 352 8.21 16.56 -9.25
C ASP A 352 7.23 16.92 -10.35
N TRP A 353 6.10 17.46 -9.96
CA TRP A 353 4.99 17.70 -10.87
C TRP A 353 4.30 19.03 -10.62
N GLU A 354 3.61 19.50 -11.63
CA GLU A 354 2.71 20.65 -11.59
C GLU A 354 1.44 20.35 -12.36
N ASN A 355 0.30 20.39 -11.66
CA ASN A 355 -0.98 20.25 -12.32
C ASN A 355 -1.41 21.59 -12.93
N ILE A 356 -1.78 21.57 -14.19
CA ILE A 356 -2.24 22.75 -14.95
C ILE A 356 -3.76 22.70 -15.00
N TYR A 357 -4.39 23.80 -14.61
CA TYR A 357 -5.85 23.99 -14.61
C TYR A 357 -6.25 25.11 -15.57
N ASP A 358 -7.46 25.05 -16.12
CA ASP A 358 -8.07 26.16 -16.88
C ASP A 358 -8.59 27.27 -15.94
N ALA A 359 -9.13 28.34 -16.52
CA ALA A 359 -9.67 29.49 -15.80
C ALA A 359 -10.83 29.12 -14.86
N ASP A 360 -11.52 28.01 -15.15
CA ASP A 360 -12.65 27.48 -14.35
C ASP A 360 -12.16 26.48 -13.27
N GLY A 361 -10.86 26.28 -13.14
CA GLY A 361 -10.26 25.36 -12.17
C GLY A 361 -10.35 23.87 -12.56
N LYS A 362 -10.66 23.57 -13.82
CA LYS A 362 -10.70 22.20 -14.33
C LYS A 362 -9.31 21.75 -14.75
N PHE A 363 -8.91 20.54 -14.31
CA PHE A 363 -7.65 19.93 -14.66
C PHE A 363 -7.46 19.77 -16.17
N ILE A 364 -6.35 20.27 -16.71
CA ILE A 364 -5.95 20.14 -18.12
C ILE A 364 -4.91 19.05 -18.27
N ASN A 365 -3.78 19.16 -17.56
CA ASN A 365 -2.63 18.27 -17.71
C ASN A 365 -1.73 18.31 -16.46
N THR A 366 -0.81 17.34 -16.36
CA THR A 366 0.30 17.35 -15.40
C THR A 366 1.60 17.60 -16.16
N LYS A 367 2.37 18.59 -15.75
CA LYS A 367 3.71 18.88 -16.27
C LYS A 367 4.74 18.25 -15.37
N ASP A 368 5.64 17.47 -15.97
CA ASP A 368 6.84 16.96 -15.30
C ASP A 368 7.85 18.10 -15.13
N LYS A 369 8.30 18.32 -13.91
CA LYS A 369 9.32 19.33 -13.57
C LYS A 369 10.72 18.74 -13.42
N GLY A 370 10.86 17.45 -13.54
CA GLY A 370 12.10 16.71 -13.39
C GLY A 370 12.10 15.78 -12.18
N THR A 371 13.22 15.15 -11.93
CA THR A 371 13.36 14.14 -10.90
C THR A 371 13.71 14.73 -9.54
N VAL A 372 13.23 14.11 -8.48
CA VAL A 372 13.60 14.41 -7.10
C VAL A 372 14.39 13.25 -6.50
N ASP A 373 15.45 13.57 -5.76
CA ASP A 373 16.23 12.56 -5.05
C ASP A 373 15.44 12.01 -3.84
N GLY A 374 15.63 10.73 -3.52
CA GLY A 374 15.10 10.13 -2.31
C GLY A 374 13.67 9.59 -2.40
N ALA A 375 13.14 9.33 -3.59
CA ALA A 375 11.84 8.69 -3.74
C ALA A 375 11.94 7.17 -3.53
N GLU A 376 11.99 6.75 -2.29
CA GLU A 376 12.21 5.37 -1.88
C GLU A 376 11.00 4.78 -1.14
N HIS A 377 10.89 3.45 -1.14
CA HIS A 377 9.89 2.70 -0.38
C HIS A 377 8.43 3.08 -0.67
N ASN A 378 8.13 3.60 -1.87
CA ASN A 378 6.75 3.90 -2.23
C ASN A 378 6.03 2.64 -2.67
N ILE A 379 4.81 2.46 -2.20
CA ILE A 379 3.98 1.29 -2.48
C ILE A 379 2.67 1.72 -3.15
N ALA A 380 2.38 1.17 -4.32
CA ALA A 380 1.18 1.46 -5.10
C ALA A 380 0.42 0.18 -5.47
N PHE A 381 -0.79 0.01 -4.95
CA PHE A 381 -1.67 -1.11 -5.24
C PHE A 381 -2.97 -0.66 -5.88
N GLY A 382 -3.22 -1.04 -7.12
CA GLY A 382 -4.47 -0.76 -7.81
C GLY A 382 -4.28 0.02 -9.10
N PHE A 383 -5.30 0.00 -9.95
CA PHE A 383 -5.28 0.70 -11.23
C PHE A 383 -4.97 2.19 -11.05
N SER A 384 -3.88 2.64 -11.67
CA SER A 384 -3.38 4.01 -11.59
C SER A 384 -3.16 4.55 -10.17
N ALA A 385 -2.92 3.67 -9.19
CA ALA A 385 -2.56 4.08 -7.83
C ALA A 385 -1.14 4.63 -7.79
N GLY A 386 -0.87 5.60 -6.91
CA GLY A 386 0.47 6.12 -6.66
C GLY A 386 1.15 6.74 -7.89
N ARG A 387 0.43 7.40 -8.75
CA ARG A 387 1.02 8.10 -9.90
C ARG A 387 1.54 9.47 -9.49
N TRP A 388 2.72 9.86 -9.98
CA TRP A 388 3.33 11.15 -9.66
C TRP A 388 3.57 11.33 -8.15
N ILE A 389 4.47 10.53 -7.59
CA ILE A 389 4.89 10.64 -6.20
C ILE A 389 6.27 11.29 -6.14
N ALA A 390 6.36 12.44 -5.49
CA ALA A 390 7.60 13.11 -5.16
C ALA A 390 7.82 13.00 -3.63
N GLY A 391 8.61 12.03 -3.20
CA GLY A 391 8.90 11.73 -1.79
C GLY A 391 8.98 10.24 -1.49
N GLN A 392 9.18 9.88 -0.24
CA GLN A 392 9.47 8.52 0.21
C GLN A 392 8.39 7.96 1.15
N ASP A 393 8.42 6.63 1.34
CA ASP A 393 7.57 5.91 2.30
C ASP A 393 6.05 6.13 2.10
N ASN A 394 5.60 6.45 0.89
CA ASN A 394 4.18 6.65 0.62
C ASN A 394 3.49 5.32 0.27
N PHE A 395 2.31 5.12 0.82
CA PHE A 395 1.45 3.97 0.55
C PHE A 395 0.13 4.39 -0.10
N ALA A 396 -0.13 3.91 -1.32
CA ALA A 396 -1.35 4.19 -2.06
C ALA A 396 -2.05 2.90 -2.49
N ALA A 397 -3.28 2.67 -2.03
CA ALA A 397 -4.05 1.48 -2.41
C ALA A 397 -5.50 1.81 -2.82
N GLY A 398 -5.86 1.39 -4.03
CA GLY A 398 -7.16 1.63 -4.63
C GLY A 398 -7.06 2.21 -6.05
N VAL A 399 -8.16 2.24 -6.77
CA VAL A 399 -8.22 2.82 -8.12
C VAL A 399 -7.99 4.33 -8.06
N ASN A 400 -7.00 4.83 -8.79
CA ASN A 400 -6.59 6.24 -8.83
C ASN A 400 -6.25 6.84 -7.45
N SER A 401 -5.89 6.00 -6.46
CA SER A 401 -5.52 6.49 -5.13
C SER A 401 -4.11 7.05 -5.11
N GLY A 402 -3.86 8.06 -4.27
CA GLY A 402 -2.53 8.62 -4.06
C GLY A 402 -1.88 9.17 -5.33
N SER A 403 -2.68 9.70 -6.24
CA SER A 403 -2.13 10.37 -7.43
C SER A 403 -1.73 11.80 -7.08
N TRP A 404 -0.53 12.21 -7.51
CA TRP A 404 0.03 13.54 -7.23
C TRP A 404 0.28 13.79 -5.74
N ILE A 405 1.25 13.04 -5.18
CA ILE A 405 1.72 13.22 -3.79
C ILE A 405 3.07 13.94 -3.79
N LYS A 406 3.19 15.00 -2.99
CA LYS A 406 4.46 15.63 -2.61
C LYS A 406 4.64 15.53 -1.11
N GLY A 407 5.60 14.71 -0.67
CA GLY A 407 5.88 14.51 0.75
C GLY A 407 6.14 13.06 1.10
N GLU A 408 6.29 12.80 2.38
CA GLU A 408 6.76 11.55 2.93
C GLU A 408 5.72 10.89 3.82
N SER A 409 5.75 9.56 3.87
CA SER A 409 4.97 8.75 4.81
C SER A 409 3.45 9.02 4.76
N ASN A 410 2.93 9.29 3.56
CA ASN A 410 1.49 9.44 3.39
C ASN A 410 0.83 8.08 3.13
N VAL A 411 -0.30 7.82 3.79
CA VAL A 411 -1.09 6.59 3.65
C VAL A 411 -2.43 6.90 3.02
N VAL A 412 -2.69 6.31 1.85
CA VAL A 412 -3.89 6.59 1.07
C VAL A 412 -4.59 5.28 0.69
N LEU A 413 -5.79 5.07 1.18
CA LEU A 413 -6.58 3.88 0.94
C LEU A 413 -7.98 4.23 0.42
N GLY A 414 -8.32 3.76 -0.77
CA GLY A 414 -9.65 3.91 -1.33
C GLY A 414 -9.64 4.41 -2.77
N LYS A 415 -10.76 4.22 -3.46
CA LYS A 415 -10.91 4.72 -4.82
C LYS A 415 -10.83 6.24 -4.82
N GLU A 416 -9.96 6.80 -5.67
CA GLU A 416 -9.79 8.25 -5.87
C GLU A 416 -9.43 9.02 -4.60
N SER A 417 -8.90 8.34 -3.59
CA SER A 417 -8.46 8.92 -2.32
C SER A 417 -7.09 9.59 -2.46
N GLY A 418 -6.83 10.66 -1.71
CA GLY A 418 -5.53 11.31 -1.57
C GLY A 418 -4.93 11.83 -2.87
N LYS A 419 -5.73 12.42 -3.72
CA LYS A 419 -5.24 13.11 -4.92
C LYS A 419 -4.74 14.52 -4.56
N GLU A 420 -3.59 14.89 -5.08
CA GLU A 420 -3.00 16.22 -4.85
C GLU A 420 -2.74 16.47 -3.36
N VAL A 421 -1.92 15.59 -2.75
CA VAL A 421 -1.49 15.73 -1.34
C VAL A 421 -0.11 16.38 -1.31
N GLU A 422 0.01 17.50 -0.60
CA GLU A 422 1.28 18.19 -0.36
C GLU A 422 1.56 18.26 1.15
N GLY A 423 2.54 17.49 1.63
CA GLY A 423 2.94 17.40 3.04
C GLY A 423 3.15 15.97 3.50
N ASN A 424 3.56 15.79 4.74
CA ASN A 424 4.04 14.53 5.29
C ASN A 424 3.03 13.92 6.27
N PHE A 425 3.08 12.61 6.43
CA PHE A 425 2.30 11.88 7.44
C PHE A 425 0.79 12.07 7.32
N ASN A 426 0.25 12.32 6.13
CA ASN A 426 -1.18 12.40 5.92
C ASN A 426 -1.78 11.01 5.73
N THR A 427 -2.93 10.76 6.36
CA THR A 427 -3.68 9.50 6.21
C THR A 427 -5.06 9.78 5.61
N SER A 428 -5.37 9.14 4.49
CA SER A 428 -6.64 9.30 3.78
C SER A 428 -7.31 7.94 3.53
N LEU A 429 -8.43 7.67 4.18
CA LEU A 429 -9.15 6.41 4.14
C LEU A 429 -10.58 6.59 3.62
N GLY A 430 -10.91 6.06 2.44
CA GLY A 430 -12.24 6.09 1.88
C GLY A 430 -12.31 6.58 0.43
N HIS A 431 -13.48 6.49 -0.17
CA HIS A 431 -13.73 6.96 -1.53
C HIS A 431 -13.60 8.48 -1.59
N GLU A 432 -12.73 8.99 -2.47
CA GLU A 432 -12.48 10.43 -2.68
C GLU A 432 -12.08 11.20 -1.40
N SER A 433 -11.58 10.51 -0.38
CA SER A 433 -11.12 11.15 0.86
C SER A 433 -9.77 11.85 0.68
N GLY A 434 -9.53 12.93 1.41
CA GLY A 434 -8.22 13.61 1.48
C GLY A 434 -7.72 14.15 0.14
N ASN A 435 -8.60 14.57 -0.75
CA ASN A 435 -8.20 15.18 -2.02
C ASN A 435 -7.87 16.66 -1.84
N LYS A 436 -6.75 17.12 -2.40
CA LYS A 436 -6.24 18.50 -2.28
C LYS A 436 -5.93 18.86 -0.82
N VAL A 437 -5.09 18.07 -0.19
CA VAL A 437 -4.60 18.31 1.17
C VAL A 437 -3.25 18.99 1.09
N THR A 438 -3.13 20.17 1.74
CA THR A 438 -1.87 20.89 1.89
C THR A 438 -1.55 21.02 3.37
N GLY A 439 -0.47 20.41 3.82
CA GLY A 439 -0.05 20.36 5.23
C GLY A 439 0.23 18.93 5.69
N SER A 440 0.65 18.77 6.93
CA SER A 440 1.14 17.50 7.44
C SER A 440 0.31 16.97 8.61
N ASN A 441 0.43 15.67 8.88
CA ASN A 441 -0.25 15.02 10.01
C ASN A 441 -1.79 15.07 9.95
N ASN A 442 -2.39 15.19 8.78
CA ASN A 442 -3.83 15.17 8.65
C ASN A 442 -4.35 13.74 8.59
N PHE A 443 -5.39 13.44 9.35
CA PHE A 443 -6.10 12.17 9.33
C PHE A 443 -7.51 12.33 8.78
N VAL A 444 -7.80 11.65 7.70
CA VAL A 444 -9.08 11.72 7.01
C VAL A 444 -9.66 10.33 6.81
N ALA A 445 -10.86 10.08 7.31
CA ALA A 445 -11.54 8.79 7.19
C ALA A 445 -13.02 8.95 6.83
N GLY A 446 -13.43 8.41 5.71
CA GLY A 446 -14.81 8.48 5.24
C GLY A 446 -14.91 8.86 3.76
N ALA A 447 -16.03 8.52 3.13
CA ALA A 447 -16.24 8.92 1.74
C ALA A 447 -16.33 10.44 1.63
N GLU A 448 -15.60 11.00 0.66
CA GLU A 448 -15.54 12.44 0.38
C GLU A 448 -15.11 13.31 1.57
N ALA A 449 -14.51 12.74 2.62
CA ALA A 449 -14.03 13.48 3.78
C ALA A 449 -12.72 14.23 3.46
N GLY A 450 -12.47 15.36 4.11
CA GLY A 450 -11.22 16.12 4.07
C GLY A 450 -10.81 16.58 2.68
N LYS A 451 -11.75 16.92 1.81
CA LYS A 451 -11.43 17.55 0.53
C LYS A 451 -11.03 19.00 0.72
N LYS A 452 -9.92 19.44 0.11
CA LYS A 452 -9.39 20.81 0.19
C LYS A 452 -9.09 21.23 1.63
N VAL A 453 -8.24 20.46 2.30
CA VAL A 453 -7.73 20.81 3.61
C VAL A 453 -6.43 21.58 3.45
N THR A 454 -6.36 22.78 4.03
CA THR A 454 -5.15 23.58 4.13
C THR A 454 -4.79 23.73 5.60
N GLY A 455 -3.64 23.18 6.00
CA GLY A 455 -3.19 23.17 7.38
C GLY A 455 -2.82 21.77 7.87
N SER A 456 -2.33 21.70 9.10
CA SER A 456 -1.75 20.49 9.66
C SER A 456 -2.53 19.97 10.87
N SER A 457 -2.35 18.68 11.17
CA SER A 457 -2.94 18.04 12.36
C SER A 457 -4.48 18.10 12.39
N ASN A 458 -5.13 18.13 11.23
CA ASN A 458 -6.58 18.06 11.17
C ASN A 458 -7.06 16.61 11.18
N TYR A 459 -8.13 16.34 11.88
CA TYR A 459 -8.80 15.04 11.97
C TYR A 459 -10.21 15.13 11.41
N ALA A 460 -10.51 14.40 10.35
CA ALA A 460 -11.83 14.37 9.73
C ALA A 460 -12.35 12.92 9.60
N ALA A 461 -13.42 12.58 10.29
CA ALA A 461 -14.01 11.24 10.26
C ALA A 461 -15.52 11.28 9.98
N GLY A 462 -15.94 10.72 8.85
CA GLY A 462 -17.35 10.67 8.44
C GLY A 462 -17.57 11.09 6.99
N TYR A 463 -18.75 10.83 6.46
CA TYR A 463 -19.11 11.23 5.11
C TYR A 463 -19.03 12.76 4.98
N GLN A 464 -18.20 13.25 4.04
CA GLN A 464 -17.97 14.70 3.82
C GLN A 464 -17.55 15.50 5.05
N ALA A 465 -16.96 14.87 6.08
CA ALA A 465 -16.46 15.58 7.24
C ALA A 465 -15.20 16.39 6.88
N GLY A 466 -15.05 17.61 7.43
CA GLY A 466 -13.84 18.42 7.30
C GLY A 466 -13.50 18.85 5.87
N ASN A 467 -14.47 19.05 5.01
CA ASN A 467 -14.22 19.57 3.66
C ASN A 467 -14.03 21.09 3.67
N ASP A 468 -13.16 21.59 2.81
CA ASP A 468 -12.82 23.01 2.68
C ASP A 468 -12.33 23.62 4.02
N VAL A 469 -11.50 22.89 4.79
CA VAL A 469 -10.90 23.36 6.06
C VAL A 469 -9.62 24.13 5.78
N ASN A 470 -9.52 25.31 6.39
CA ASN A 470 -8.32 26.14 6.36
C ASN A 470 -7.88 26.48 7.79
N GLY A 471 -6.92 25.75 8.32
CA GLY A 471 -6.42 25.89 9.68
C GLY A 471 -5.86 24.58 10.22
N ASN A 472 -5.37 24.62 11.45
CA ASN A 472 -4.65 23.53 12.09
C ASN A 472 -5.42 22.94 13.28
N ASN A 473 -5.10 21.70 13.64
CA ASN A 473 -5.60 21.02 14.84
C ASN A 473 -7.13 20.91 14.92
N ASN A 474 -7.84 20.92 13.80
CA ASN A 474 -9.30 20.84 13.80
C ASN A 474 -9.77 19.39 13.86
N LEU A 475 -10.79 19.11 14.66
CA LEU A 475 -11.45 17.82 14.78
C LEU A 475 -12.86 17.89 14.19
N ALA A 476 -13.14 17.13 13.16
CA ALA A 476 -14.44 17.01 12.51
C ALA A 476 -14.90 15.54 12.48
N MET A 477 -15.88 15.17 13.30
CA MET A 477 -16.40 13.81 13.39
C MET A 477 -17.91 13.77 13.14
N GLY A 478 -18.31 13.09 12.09
CA GLY A 478 -19.72 12.94 11.72
C GLY A 478 -19.99 13.40 10.28
N LYS A 479 -21.17 13.04 9.77
CA LYS A 479 -21.56 13.46 8.42
C LYS A 479 -21.60 14.98 8.31
N ASN A 480 -20.88 15.54 7.33
CA ASN A 480 -20.79 16.99 7.09
C ASN A 480 -20.27 17.82 8.28
N ALA A 481 -19.66 17.21 9.31
CA ALA A 481 -19.11 17.95 10.43
C ALA A 481 -17.94 18.83 9.99
N GLY A 482 -17.82 20.06 10.52
CA GLY A 482 -16.69 20.95 10.30
C GLY A 482 -16.43 21.37 8.85
N ASN A 483 -17.42 21.37 7.99
CA ASN A 483 -17.27 21.78 6.60
C ASN A 483 -17.12 23.30 6.47
N LYS A 484 -16.22 23.74 5.56
CA LYS A 484 -15.92 25.14 5.28
C LYS A 484 -15.46 25.92 6.53
N LEU A 485 -14.63 25.28 7.35
CA LEU A 485 -14.12 25.85 8.58
C LEU A 485 -12.79 26.57 8.31
N THR A 486 -12.67 27.79 8.80
CA THR A 486 -11.42 28.54 8.80
C THR A 486 -11.03 28.86 10.25
N GLY A 487 -9.79 28.52 10.64
CA GLY A 487 -9.26 28.74 11.98
C GLY A 487 -8.73 27.47 12.63
N ASP A 488 -8.16 27.63 13.79
CA ASP A 488 -7.39 26.59 14.48
C ASP A 488 -8.13 26.06 15.73
N ASP A 489 -7.76 24.82 16.11
CA ASP A 489 -8.16 24.18 17.37
C ASP A 489 -9.69 24.05 17.58
N ASN A 490 -10.43 23.83 16.49
CA ASN A 490 -11.88 23.69 16.55
C ASN A 490 -12.32 22.23 16.67
N ILE A 491 -13.39 21.98 17.40
CA ILE A 491 -14.01 20.66 17.57
C ILE A 491 -15.43 20.67 17.01
N SER A 492 -15.74 19.79 16.05
CA SER A 492 -17.05 19.62 15.45
C SER A 492 -17.42 18.13 15.46
N ILE A 493 -18.25 17.70 16.40
CA ILE A 493 -18.65 16.30 16.59
C ILE A 493 -20.17 16.14 16.46
N GLY A 494 -20.61 15.40 15.46
CA GLY A 494 -22.02 15.15 15.19
C GLY A 494 -22.39 15.43 13.73
N HIS A 495 -23.57 14.97 13.34
CA HIS A 495 -24.11 15.25 12.01
C HIS A 495 -24.29 16.76 11.82
N GLU A 496 -23.58 17.32 10.83
CA GLU A 496 -23.61 18.77 10.53
C GLU A 496 -23.16 19.68 11.70
N ALA A 497 -22.38 19.16 12.65
CA ALA A 497 -21.84 19.99 13.74
C ALA A 497 -20.79 20.97 13.18
N GLY A 498 -20.76 22.20 13.72
CA GLY A 498 -19.83 23.25 13.29
C GLY A 498 -20.12 23.79 11.87
N VAL A 499 -21.34 23.61 11.35
CA VAL A 499 -21.72 24.03 9.98
C VAL A 499 -22.95 24.91 10.03
N GLU A 500 -22.89 26.08 9.39
CA GLU A 500 -24.05 26.94 9.21
C GLU A 500 -24.70 26.71 7.84
N TYR A 501 -26.03 26.58 7.83
CA TYR A 501 -26.82 26.38 6.62
C TYR A 501 -27.72 27.56 6.33
N GLU A 502 -27.97 27.78 5.04
CA GLU A 502 -28.96 28.71 4.51
C GLU A 502 -29.86 28.02 3.53
N ASN A 503 -31.08 28.50 3.42
CA ASN A 503 -32.03 28.04 2.40
C ASN A 503 -31.91 28.96 1.16
N VAL A 504 -31.52 28.37 0.02
CA VAL A 504 -31.37 29.08 -1.26
C VAL A 504 -32.46 28.62 -2.22
N GLU A 505 -33.15 29.52 -2.92
CA GLU A 505 -34.06 29.17 -4.01
C GLU A 505 -33.23 28.87 -5.27
N GLU A 506 -33.34 27.67 -5.79
CA GLU A 506 -32.78 27.29 -7.09
C GLU A 506 -33.89 27.21 -8.14
N ILE A 507 -33.66 27.80 -9.31
CA ILE A 507 -34.53 27.67 -10.46
C ILE A 507 -34.17 26.37 -11.18
N GLN A 508 -35.10 25.42 -11.20
CA GLN A 508 -34.94 24.16 -11.93
C GLN A 508 -35.01 24.39 -13.44
N SER A 509 -34.57 23.42 -14.23
CA SER A 509 -34.60 23.50 -15.71
C SER A 509 -36.00 23.67 -16.32
N ASP A 510 -37.04 23.37 -15.55
CA ASP A 510 -38.47 23.57 -15.92
C ASP A 510 -39.01 24.95 -15.49
N GLY A 511 -38.19 25.85 -14.95
CA GLY A 511 -38.57 27.16 -14.46
C GLY A 511 -39.17 27.17 -13.04
N THR A 512 -39.35 26.01 -12.41
CA THR A 512 -39.87 25.94 -11.04
C THR A 512 -38.79 26.33 -10.01
N LYS A 513 -39.21 26.99 -8.93
CA LYS A 513 -38.32 27.32 -7.82
C LYS A 513 -38.33 26.19 -6.79
N LYS A 514 -37.16 25.72 -6.45
CA LYS A 514 -36.96 24.73 -5.39
C LYS A 514 -36.06 25.31 -4.28
N THR A 515 -36.56 25.30 -3.06
CA THR A 515 -35.72 25.66 -1.91
C THR A 515 -34.74 24.53 -1.60
N VAL A 516 -33.46 24.83 -1.71
CA VAL A 516 -32.37 23.90 -1.40
C VAL A 516 -31.57 24.40 -0.19
N ARG A 517 -31.34 23.53 0.76
CA ARG A 517 -30.49 23.83 1.94
C ARG A 517 -29.01 23.71 1.56
N LYS A 518 -28.30 24.80 1.56
CA LYS A 518 -26.86 24.87 1.26
C LYS A 518 -26.05 25.26 2.49
N ILE A 519 -24.81 24.81 2.51
CA ILE A 519 -23.83 25.29 3.50
C ILE A 519 -23.57 26.77 3.18
N LYS A 520 -23.86 27.64 4.14
CA LYS A 520 -23.54 29.06 4.08
C LYS A 520 -22.02 29.24 4.00
N SER A 521 -21.53 30.43 3.75
CA SER A 521 -20.09 30.74 3.83
C SER A 521 -19.48 30.21 5.12
N GLY A 522 -18.24 29.69 5.06
CA GLY A 522 -17.57 29.01 6.15
C GLY A 522 -17.52 29.83 7.44
N LEU A 523 -17.45 29.13 8.55
CA LEU A 523 -17.17 29.74 9.87
C LEU A 523 -15.68 30.08 9.96
N THR A 524 -15.36 31.30 10.39
CA THR A 524 -14.00 31.74 10.71
C THR A 524 -13.92 31.89 12.22
N VAL A 525 -13.37 30.85 12.89
CA VAL A 525 -13.36 30.75 14.36
C VAL A 525 -12.15 29.96 14.84
N ASN A 526 -11.66 30.28 16.04
CA ASN A 526 -10.65 29.47 16.73
C ASN A 526 -11.22 29.00 18.08
N TYR A 527 -10.71 27.86 18.55
CA TYR A 527 -11.08 27.26 19.83
C TYR A 527 -12.60 27.05 20.00
N ALA A 528 -13.34 26.87 18.91
CA ALA A 528 -14.78 26.65 18.97
C ALA A 528 -15.11 25.17 19.15
N ILE A 529 -16.09 24.84 19.99
CA ILE A 529 -16.55 23.50 20.27
C ILE A 529 -18.01 23.34 19.87
N ALA A 530 -18.31 22.46 18.92
CA ALA A 530 -19.67 22.14 18.51
C ALA A 530 -19.87 20.60 18.61
N VAL A 531 -20.61 20.14 19.61
CA VAL A 531 -20.87 18.72 19.85
C VAL A 531 -22.37 18.44 19.88
N GLY A 532 -22.82 17.66 18.91
CA GLY A 532 -24.25 17.34 18.73
C GLY A 532 -24.67 17.52 17.28
N LYS A 533 -25.79 16.90 16.90
CA LYS A 533 -26.37 17.11 15.56
C LYS A 533 -26.69 18.60 15.38
N GLN A 534 -26.12 19.21 14.32
CA GLN A 534 -26.34 20.63 14.01
C GLN A 534 -25.98 21.61 15.14
N ALA A 535 -25.12 21.19 16.09
CA ALA A 535 -24.55 22.10 17.08
C ALA A 535 -23.62 23.08 16.36
N ILE A 536 -23.67 24.38 16.76
CA ILE A 536 -22.86 25.39 16.08
C ILE A 536 -22.28 26.40 17.10
N ALA A 537 -20.98 26.57 17.09
CA ALA A 537 -20.24 27.60 17.81
C ALA A 537 -19.67 28.60 16.80
N LYS A 538 -20.16 29.86 16.82
CA LYS A 538 -19.92 30.83 15.74
C LYS A 538 -18.77 31.78 15.99
N LYS A 539 -18.26 31.83 17.21
CA LYS A 539 -17.25 32.80 17.64
C LYS A 539 -16.15 32.12 18.45
N GLU A 540 -15.09 32.85 18.64
CA GLU A 540 -13.90 32.40 19.36
C GLU A 540 -14.23 31.97 20.80
N ASN A 541 -13.65 30.83 21.20
CA ASN A 541 -13.87 30.24 22.52
C ASN A 541 -15.35 29.91 22.84
N ALA A 542 -16.23 29.84 21.85
CA ALA A 542 -17.62 29.46 22.05
C ALA A 542 -17.78 27.93 22.13
N ALA A 543 -18.73 27.46 22.96
CA ALA A 543 -19.02 26.03 23.08
C ALA A 543 -20.51 25.73 22.96
N ALA A 544 -20.90 24.87 22.00
CA ALA A 544 -22.27 24.42 21.80
C ALA A 544 -22.31 22.89 21.97
N LEU A 545 -22.93 22.40 23.04
CA LEU A 545 -23.00 21.00 23.45
C LEU A 545 -24.46 20.54 23.52
N GLY A 546 -24.92 19.80 22.57
CA GLY A 546 -26.29 19.32 22.44
C GLY A 546 -26.80 19.40 21.00
N ASN A 547 -27.82 18.60 20.66
CA ASN A 547 -28.41 18.69 19.34
C ASN A 547 -29.02 20.06 19.10
N GLU A 548 -28.69 20.67 17.95
CA GLU A 548 -29.18 21.98 17.51
C GLU A 548 -28.83 23.14 18.48
N SER A 549 -27.86 22.92 19.41
CA SER A 549 -27.37 23.97 20.31
C SER A 549 -26.59 25.04 19.55
N LYS A 550 -26.67 26.29 20.00
CA LYS A 550 -26.06 27.45 19.34
C LYS A 550 -25.32 28.32 20.36
N ALA A 551 -24.02 28.46 20.20
CA ALA A 551 -23.19 29.42 20.89
C ALA A 551 -22.74 30.49 19.89
N SER A 552 -23.42 31.64 19.90
CA SER A 552 -23.37 32.59 18.80
C SER A 552 -22.36 33.72 18.99
N GLU A 553 -21.88 33.92 20.23
CA GLU A 553 -20.98 34.99 20.59
C GLU A 553 -19.72 34.48 21.31
N GLU A 554 -18.70 35.32 21.44
CA GLU A 554 -17.43 35.00 22.07
C GLU A 554 -17.58 34.47 23.48
N GLN A 555 -16.83 33.40 23.83
CA GLN A 555 -16.82 32.81 25.16
C GLN A 555 -18.24 32.42 25.68
N SER A 556 -19.17 32.15 24.75
CA SER A 556 -20.53 31.72 25.14
C SER A 556 -20.60 30.17 25.20
N LEU A 557 -21.44 29.67 26.14
CA LEU A 557 -21.69 28.24 26.34
C LEU A 557 -23.16 27.92 26.19
N ALA A 558 -23.53 27.07 25.24
CA ALA A 558 -24.87 26.50 25.08
C ALA A 558 -24.82 24.99 25.38
N LEU A 559 -25.47 24.54 26.43
CA LEU A 559 -25.51 23.15 26.87
C LEU A 559 -26.94 22.62 26.94
N GLY A 560 -27.35 21.79 26.05
CA GLY A 560 -28.69 21.19 25.99
C GLY A 560 -29.25 21.17 24.57
N TYR A 561 -30.32 20.39 24.37
CA TYR A 561 -31.11 20.38 23.13
C TYR A 561 -31.62 21.78 22.78
N GLN A 562 -31.31 22.31 21.62
CA GLN A 562 -31.70 23.65 21.17
C GLN A 562 -31.31 24.80 22.12
N ALA A 563 -30.36 24.58 23.04
CA ALA A 563 -29.85 25.67 23.89
C ALA A 563 -29.22 26.77 23.01
N ASN A 564 -29.51 28.05 23.33
CA ASN A 564 -29.01 29.17 22.53
C ASN A 564 -28.34 30.23 23.40
N ALA A 565 -27.03 30.27 23.40
CA ALA A 565 -26.25 31.33 24.05
C ALA A 565 -25.92 32.42 23.00
N SER A 566 -26.75 33.45 22.98
CA SER A 566 -26.73 34.54 21.99
C SER A 566 -26.05 35.82 22.50
N ILE A 567 -25.49 35.79 23.70
CA ILE A 567 -24.83 36.91 24.39
C ILE A 567 -23.40 36.48 24.70
N ALA A 568 -22.43 37.37 24.51
CA ALA A 568 -21.02 37.10 24.82
C ALA A 568 -20.82 36.75 26.30
N LYS A 569 -19.89 35.84 26.61
CA LYS A 569 -19.55 35.40 27.98
C LYS A 569 -20.73 34.85 28.76
N SER A 570 -21.78 34.40 28.08
CA SER A 570 -23.04 33.92 28.69
C SER A 570 -23.18 32.43 28.58
N VAL A 571 -24.00 31.88 29.44
CA VAL A 571 -24.23 30.44 29.59
C VAL A 571 -25.73 30.14 29.52
N ALA A 572 -26.10 29.27 28.58
CA ALA A 572 -27.47 28.72 28.48
C ALA A 572 -27.43 27.20 28.76
N ILE A 573 -28.03 26.76 29.85
CA ILE A 573 -28.04 25.34 30.25
C ILE A 573 -29.48 24.79 30.33
N GLY A 574 -29.73 23.76 29.57
CA GLY A 574 -31.01 23.07 29.54
C GLY A 574 -31.61 23.06 28.14
N SER A 575 -32.53 22.12 27.89
CA SER A 575 -33.28 22.07 26.65
C SER A 575 -33.99 23.41 26.43
N ASN A 576 -33.90 23.97 25.22
CA ASN A 576 -34.50 25.26 24.83
C ASN A 576 -34.06 26.47 25.67
N ALA A 577 -33.04 26.35 26.53
CA ALA A 577 -32.54 27.46 27.31
C ALA A 577 -31.95 28.53 26.39
N THR A 578 -32.33 29.80 26.59
CA THR A 578 -31.85 30.91 25.76
C THR A 578 -31.32 32.03 26.63
N THR A 579 -30.21 32.62 26.24
CA THR A 579 -29.76 33.91 26.74
C THR A 579 -30.34 34.99 25.82
N VAL A 580 -31.37 35.69 26.29
CA VAL A 580 -32.05 36.72 25.49
C VAL A 580 -31.69 38.10 26.06
N SER A 581 -31.27 38.99 25.17
CA SER A 581 -31.25 40.41 25.49
C SER A 581 -32.69 40.89 25.52
N THR A 582 -33.20 41.20 26.72
CA THR A 582 -34.47 41.93 26.79
C THR A 582 -34.23 43.34 26.32
N SER A 583 -35.24 44.03 25.81
CA SER A 583 -35.17 45.37 25.24
C SER A 583 -34.62 46.44 26.22
N ASN A 584 -34.27 46.04 27.42
CA ASN A 584 -33.70 46.86 28.47
C ASN A 584 -32.21 46.63 28.70
N TYR A 585 -31.55 45.77 27.91
CA TYR A 585 -30.09 45.52 27.99
C TYR A 585 -29.41 46.20 26.79
N SER A 586 -28.80 47.34 26.95
CA SER A 586 -27.90 47.91 25.95
C SER A 586 -26.50 47.33 26.12
N LYS A 587 -26.01 46.73 25.03
CA LYS A 587 -24.65 46.19 24.94
C LYS A 587 -23.66 47.33 24.70
N GLY A 588 -22.71 47.54 25.59
CA GLY A 588 -21.61 48.45 25.32
C GLY A 588 -20.73 47.98 24.13
N THR A 589 -19.98 48.88 23.52
CA THR A 589 -19.09 48.59 22.35
C THR A 589 -17.98 47.57 22.68
N ASP A 590 -17.74 47.26 23.93
CA ASP A 590 -16.79 46.29 24.48
C ASP A 590 -17.43 44.94 24.85
N ASN A 591 -18.69 44.66 24.42
CA ASN A 591 -19.45 43.48 24.76
C ASN A 591 -19.80 43.33 26.25
N THR A 592 -19.65 44.37 27.08
CA THR A 592 -20.05 44.36 28.49
C THR A 592 -21.42 44.96 28.64
N TYR A 593 -22.17 44.51 29.66
CA TYR A 593 -23.47 45.07 30.03
C TYR A 593 -23.27 46.11 31.12
N THR A 594 -23.80 47.32 30.91
CA THR A 594 -23.72 48.38 31.93
C THR A 594 -24.81 48.22 32.98
N SER A 595 -24.51 48.60 34.20
CA SER A 595 -25.43 48.50 35.35
C SER A 595 -26.75 49.28 35.23
N GLN A 596 -26.85 50.17 34.22
CA GLN A 596 -28.10 50.87 33.94
C GLN A 596 -29.10 50.04 33.19
N ASP A 597 -28.63 48.96 32.53
CA ASP A 597 -29.43 48.14 31.63
C ASP A 597 -30.04 46.91 32.32
N ILE A 598 -29.60 46.58 33.50
CA ILE A 598 -30.10 45.46 34.34
C ILE A 598 -30.96 46.07 35.48
N GLY A 599 -31.78 47.03 35.18
CA GLY A 599 -32.55 47.72 36.14
C GLY A 599 -33.79 46.97 36.64
N TYR A 600 -33.85 46.53 37.86
CA TYR A 600 -35.11 46.22 38.51
C TYR A 600 -35.27 47.06 39.74
N TYR A 601 -36.42 47.74 39.82
CA TYR A 601 -36.77 48.67 40.89
C TYR A 601 -37.67 47.98 41.89
N THR A 602 -37.21 47.84 43.09
CA THR A 602 -38.19 47.62 44.20
C THR A 602 -38.39 48.97 44.90
N THR A 603 -39.59 49.53 44.82
CA THR A 603 -39.96 50.66 45.62
C THR A 603 -40.26 50.13 47.00
N VAL A 604 -39.34 50.32 47.93
CA VAL A 604 -39.64 50.21 49.37
C VAL A 604 -39.53 51.65 49.95
N GLY A 605 -40.69 52.24 50.12
CA GLY A 605 -40.73 53.68 50.44
C GLY A 605 -40.28 54.56 49.28
N SER A 606 -40.13 55.77 49.34
CA SER A 606 -39.81 56.73 48.24
C SER A 606 -38.38 56.62 47.67
N ALA A 607 -37.69 55.50 47.80
CA ALA A 607 -36.32 55.32 47.28
C ALA A 607 -36.26 54.16 46.22
N VAL A 608 -35.98 54.50 44.97
CA VAL A 608 -35.67 53.57 43.89
C VAL A 608 -34.24 53.11 44.12
N LYS A 609 -34.06 51.80 44.38
CA LYS A 609 -32.73 51.16 44.41
C LYS A 609 -32.39 50.60 43.08
N ASN A 610 -31.33 51.12 42.51
CA ASN A 610 -30.74 50.66 41.22
C ASN A 610 -29.90 49.42 41.45
N PHE A 611 -29.79 48.55 40.46
CA PHE A 611 -28.93 47.34 40.46
C PHE A 611 -27.47 47.64 40.78
N ALA A 612 -26.97 48.84 40.43
CA ALA A 612 -25.65 49.35 40.76
C ALA A 612 -25.34 49.41 42.28
N ASN A 613 -26.36 49.32 43.12
CA ASN A 613 -26.22 49.39 44.58
C ASN A 613 -26.02 48.01 45.22
N PHE A 614 -26.06 46.94 44.42
CA PHE A 614 -25.79 45.56 44.87
C PHE A 614 -24.37 45.11 44.49
N ALA A 615 -23.77 44.24 45.31
CA ALA A 615 -22.48 43.68 45.04
C ALA A 615 -22.51 42.99 43.68
N GLY A 616 -21.47 43.19 42.80
CA GLY A 616 -21.38 42.62 41.46
C GLY A 616 -22.26 43.30 40.39
N GLY A 617 -23.14 44.25 40.75
CA GLY A 617 -24.09 44.89 39.83
C GLY A 617 -23.43 45.80 38.77
N THR A 618 -22.19 46.30 38.99
CA THR A 618 -21.44 47.14 38.07
C THR A 618 -20.57 46.36 37.03
N ASN A 619 -20.35 45.06 37.24
CA ASN A 619 -19.41 44.26 36.45
C ASN A 619 -20.08 42.98 35.89
N VAL A 620 -21.30 43.09 35.38
CA VAL A 620 -22.01 41.96 34.79
C VAL A 620 -21.47 41.75 33.38
N VAL A 621 -20.75 40.63 33.19
CA VAL A 621 -20.09 40.30 31.91
C VAL A 621 -20.92 39.38 31.02
N GLY A 622 -21.98 38.77 31.55
CA GLY A 622 -22.81 37.83 30.77
C GLY A 622 -24.02 37.34 31.61
N VAL A 623 -24.83 36.50 31.03
CA VAL A 623 -26.07 35.94 31.59
C VAL A 623 -25.93 34.44 31.76
N PHE A 624 -26.37 33.91 32.89
CA PHE A 624 -26.58 32.50 33.12
C PHE A 624 -28.07 32.18 33.03
N SER A 625 -28.47 31.42 32.00
CA SER A 625 -29.87 31.05 31.77
C SER A 625 -30.08 29.55 31.86
N VAL A 626 -31.13 29.13 32.55
CA VAL A 626 -31.55 27.71 32.67
C VAL A 626 -32.86 27.41 31.95
N GLY A 627 -33.40 28.35 31.20
CA GLY A 627 -34.70 28.23 30.51
C GLY A 627 -34.88 29.31 29.43
N ASN A 628 -36.13 29.53 29.05
CA ASN A 628 -36.60 30.58 28.17
C ASN A 628 -37.88 31.22 28.71
N GLU A 629 -38.55 32.06 27.94
CA GLU A 629 -39.78 32.77 28.36
C GLU A 629 -40.94 31.83 28.67
N THR A 630 -40.99 30.64 28.06
CA THR A 630 -42.09 29.66 28.22
C THR A 630 -41.69 28.42 29.04
N GLU A 631 -40.40 28.09 29.13
CA GLU A 631 -39.88 26.91 29.81
C GLU A 631 -38.86 27.35 30.89
N THR A 632 -39.29 27.39 32.15
CA THR A 632 -38.43 27.74 33.28
C THR A 632 -37.97 26.50 34.03
N ARG A 633 -36.85 26.58 34.77
CA ARG A 633 -36.30 25.49 35.61
C ARG A 633 -35.96 25.97 37.02
N ARG A 634 -36.19 25.11 38.02
CA ARG A 634 -35.73 25.31 39.38
C ARG A 634 -34.30 24.88 39.55
N ILE A 635 -33.50 25.67 40.23
CA ILE A 635 -32.17 25.26 40.68
C ILE A 635 -32.34 24.66 42.09
N GLN A 636 -32.02 23.37 42.24
CA GLN A 636 -32.12 22.62 43.49
C GLN A 636 -30.74 22.35 44.08
N HIS A 637 -30.68 22.00 45.38
CA HIS A 637 -29.46 21.69 46.13
C HIS A 637 -28.46 22.84 46.19
N VAL A 638 -28.94 24.06 46.17
CA VAL A 638 -28.11 25.26 46.37
C VAL A 638 -27.82 25.38 47.86
N ALA A 639 -26.55 25.39 48.23
CA ALA A 639 -26.14 25.64 49.63
C ALA A 639 -26.54 27.04 50.05
N PRO A 640 -26.72 27.29 51.35
CA PRO A 640 -26.94 28.67 51.87
C PRO A 640 -25.78 29.58 51.50
N GLY A 641 -26.06 30.63 50.75
CA GLY A 641 -25.08 31.63 50.37
C GLY A 641 -24.79 32.60 51.52
N LEU A 642 -23.64 33.28 51.49
CA LEU A 642 -23.30 34.30 52.43
C LEU A 642 -24.26 35.52 52.28
N ILE A 643 -24.90 35.91 53.35
CA ILE A 643 -25.80 37.09 53.37
C ILE A 643 -25.02 38.29 53.90
N SER A 644 -24.49 39.12 53.02
CA SER A 644 -23.82 40.35 53.38
C SER A 644 -23.99 41.39 52.28
N ALA A 645 -23.69 42.61 52.55
CA ALA A 645 -23.77 43.72 51.57
C ALA A 645 -22.75 43.52 50.39
N GLN A 646 -21.72 42.76 50.60
CA GLN A 646 -20.68 42.45 49.63
C GLN A 646 -20.81 41.08 48.98
N SER A 647 -21.79 40.26 49.33
CA SER A 647 -21.97 38.92 48.82
C SER A 647 -22.57 38.94 47.42
N THR A 648 -22.00 38.09 46.56
CA THR A 648 -22.54 37.73 45.25
C THR A 648 -23.06 36.29 45.19
N ASP A 649 -23.15 35.62 46.33
CA ASP A 649 -23.66 34.26 46.41
C ASP A 649 -25.15 34.20 46.10
N ALA A 650 -25.57 33.10 45.49
CA ALA A 650 -26.99 32.77 45.36
C ALA A 650 -27.58 32.42 46.74
N ILE A 651 -28.76 32.92 47.07
CA ILE A 651 -29.53 32.51 48.29
C ILE A 651 -30.51 31.37 47.92
N ASN A 652 -30.65 30.41 48.81
CA ASN A 652 -31.62 29.34 48.61
C ASN A 652 -32.99 29.67 49.27
N GLY A 653 -34.01 28.85 48.94
CA GLY A 653 -35.37 29.07 49.42
C GLY A 653 -35.50 29.03 50.93
N SER A 654 -34.68 28.30 51.69
CA SER A 654 -34.71 28.24 53.16
C SER A 654 -34.19 29.55 53.80
N GLN A 655 -33.16 30.17 53.21
CA GLN A 655 -32.66 31.47 53.60
C GLN A 655 -33.74 32.54 53.36
N LEU A 656 -34.32 32.58 52.15
CA LEU A 656 -35.40 33.49 51.85
C LEU A 656 -36.61 33.28 52.81
N PHE A 657 -37.00 32.03 53.12
CA PHE A 657 -38.06 31.72 54.04
C PHE A 657 -37.80 32.25 55.46
N SER A 658 -36.55 32.21 55.93
CA SER A 658 -36.18 32.71 57.22
C SER A 658 -36.30 34.24 57.32
N PHE A 659 -36.23 35.01 56.19
CA PHE A 659 -36.36 36.43 56.12
C PHE A 659 -37.82 36.94 55.92
N ILE A 660 -38.73 36.00 55.61
CA ILE A 660 -40.13 36.39 55.48
C ILE A 660 -40.70 36.63 56.85
N PRO A 661 -41.11 37.89 57.19
CA PRO A 661 -41.72 38.18 58.47
C PRO A 661 -43.05 37.39 58.60
N ARG A 662 -43.20 36.69 59.73
CA ARG A 662 -44.41 35.95 60.01
C ARG A 662 -45.16 36.64 61.07
N VAL A 663 -46.45 36.93 60.89
CA VAL A 663 -47.34 37.39 61.89
C VAL A 663 -48.18 36.19 62.34
N SER A 664 -48.03 35.83 63.63
CA SER A 664 -48.80 34.77 64.23
C SER A 664 -49.95 35.38 65.09
N PHE A 665 -51.18 35.00 64.81
CA PHE A 665 -52.35 35.36 65.57
C PHE A 665 -52.66 34.29 66.61
N TYR A 666 -52.76 34.69 67.89
CA TYR A 666 -53.14 33.74 68.96
C TYR A 666 -54.53 34.11 69.46
N SER A 667 -55.47 33.15 69.47
CA SER A 667 -56.80 33.36 70.07
C SER A 667 -56.77 33.01 71.52
N GLY A 668 -57.34 33.87 72.32
CA GLY A 668 -57.68 33.60 73.77
C GLY A 668 -56.54 33.67 74.78
N GLY A 669 -55.99 34.84 74.98
CA GLY A 669 -55.23 35.28 76.15
C GLY A 669 -54.08 34.44 76.77
N ALA A 670 -53.67 33.36 76.11
CA ALA A 670 -52.58 32.56 76.57
C ALA A 670 -51.22 33.09 76.09
N LYS A 671 -50.34 33.50 77.01
CA LYS A 671 -48.97 33.84 76.75
C LYS A 671 -48.23 32.68 76.07
N ALA A 672 -47.59 32.90 74.96
CA ALA A 672 -46.64 31.95 74.37
C ALA A 672 -45.60 31.60 75.47
N PRO A 673 -45.32 30.29 75.65
CA PRO A 673 -44.31 29.88 76.62
C PRO A 673 -42.92 30.39 76.15
N ALA A 674 -42.21 30.98 77.12
CA ALA A 674 -40.84 31.49 76.85
C ALA A 674 -39.89 30.28 76.58
N GLY A 675 -39.24 30.31 75.41
CA GLY A 675 -38.06 29.48 75.14
C GLY A 675 -38.24 28.26 74.28
N THR A 676 -39.32 28.02 73.58
CA THR A 676 -39.47 26.97 72.64
C THR A 676 -39.36 27.44 71.19
N THR A 677 -38.34 27.01 70.48
CA THR A 677 -38.18 27.21 69.07
C THR A 677 -39.02 26.21 68.16
N THR A 678 -39.85 25.42 68.82
CA THR A 678 -40.86 24.58 68.18
C THR A 678 -42.22 25.22 68.35
N SER A 679 -42.99 25.44 67.36
CA SER A 679 -44.38 25.84 67.40
C SER A 679 -45.12 25.02 68.43
N PRO A 680 -45.79 25.62 69.42
CA PRO A 680 -46.62 24.87 70.32
C PRO A 680 -47.71 24.15 69.52
N ALA A 681 -47.90 22.87 69.75
CA ALA A 681 -49.04 22.17 69.19
C ALA A 681 -50.29 22.84 69.75
N ILE A 682 -50.92 23.62 68.93
CA ILE A 682 -52.22 24.21 69.26
C ILE A 682 -53.22 23.09 69.26
N GLY A 683 -53.77 22.74 70.35
CA GLY A 683 -54.91 21.85 70.46
C GLY A 683 -55.97 22.32 69.49
N THR A 684 -56.32 21.44 68.59
CA THR A 684 -57.56 21.40 67.80
C THR A 684 -58.32 22.71 67.59
N THR A 685 -58.22 23.16 66.38
CA THR A 685 -59.05 24.02 65.60
C THR A 685 -58.38 25.33 65.16
N GLU A 686 -58.21 25.46 63.96
CA GLU A 686 -57.79 26.61 63.16
C GLU A 686 -56.28 26.73 62.91
N VAL A 687 -55.93 26.39 61.81
CA VAL A 687 -54.61 26.58 61.12
C VAL A 687 -54.36 28.09 61.13
N ALA A 688 -53.40 28.55 61.93
CA ALA A 688 -52.85 29.87 61.75
C ALA A 688 -52.27 29.93 60.32
N LYS A 689 -52.98 30.60 59.42
CA LYS A 689 -52.42 30.93 58.14
C LYS A 689 -51.30 31.91 58.35
N ASP A 690 -50.06 31.43 58.06
CA ASP A 690 -48.92 32.32 57.97
C ASP A 690 -49.16 33.30 56.80
N LEU A 691 -49.37 34.55 57.13
CA LEU A 691 -49.54 35.64 56.14
C LEU A 691 -48.22 36.30 55.88
N LEU A 692 -47.78 36.30 54.58
CA LEU A 692 -46.64 37.09 54.11
C LEU A 692 -46.97 38.60 54.27
N VAL A 693 -46.24 39.29 55.13
CA VAL A 693 -46.47 40.67 55.38
C VAL A 693 -45.59 41.54 54.54
N ASN A 694 -45.98 41.77 53.25
CA ASN A 694 -45.47 42.94 52.54
C ASN A 694 -46.66 43.86 52.21
N GLY A 695 -46.86 44.91 52.97
CA GLY A 695 -47.92 45.86 52.75
C GLY A 695 -49.28 45.50 53.42
N LEU A 696 -49.28 44.56 54.37
CA LEU A 696 -50.54 44.20 55.10
C LEU A 696 -51.03 45.37 55.94
N ARG A 697 -52.16 45.96 55.53
CA ARG A 697 -52.88 46.91 56.28
C ARG A 697 -53.95 46.15 57.12
N MET A 698 -53.75 46.12 58.41
CA MET A 698 -54.75 45.57 59.35
C MET A 698 -55.71 46.60 59.81
N ASP A 699 -57.00 46.39 59.54
CA ASP A 699 -58.09 47.16 60.10
C ASP A 699 -58.80 46.31 61.18
N PHE A 700 -58.80 46.78 62.41
CA PHE A 700 -59.33 46.00 63.52
C PHE A 700 -60.84 46.29 63.78
N GLY A 701 -61.47 47.14 62.97
CA GLY A 701 -62.90 47.47 63.18
C GLY A 701 -63.25 48.14 64.49
N ASP A 702 -64.54 48.50 64.60
CA ASP A 702 -65.06 49.17 65.75
C ASP A 702 -65.11 48.26 66.97
N GLY A 703 -64.52 48.65 68.04
CA GLY A 703 -64.56 47.93 69.31
C GLY A 703 -63.28 47.12 69.64
N LEU A 704 -62.30 47.13 68.78
CA LEU A 704 -60.97 46.63 69.04
C LEU A 704 -59.95 47.74 69.05
N TYR A 705 -58.95 47.68 69.89
CA TYR A 705 -57.80 48.59 69.88
C TYR A 705 -56.50 47.81 69.77
N ALA A 706 -55.52 48.35 69.07
CA ALA A 706 -54.22 47.83 69.03
C ALA A 706 -53.21 48.71 69.72
N GLU A 707 -52.39 48.13 70.55
CA GLU A 707 -51.40 48.84 71.34
C GLU A 707 -50.03 48.17 71.12
N LYS A 708 -49.00 49.01 70.86
CA LYS A 708 -47.63 48.50 70.84
C LYS A 708 -47.16 48.28 72.25
N ARG A 709 -46.78 47.12 72.66
CA ARG A 709 -46.19 46.72 73.91
C ARG A 709 -44.80 46.19 73.72
N THR A 710 -43.94 46.37 74.72
CA THR A 710 -42.55 45.89 74.69
C THR A 710 -42.35 44.96 75.88
N ASP A 711 -41.76 43.80 75.64
CA ASP A 711 -41.31 42.89 76.69
C ASP A 711 -39.83 42.58 76.55
N SER A 712 -39.27 41.66 77.32
CA SER A 712 -37.88 41.23 77.31
C SER A 712 -37.46 40.53 75.98
N LYS A 713 -38.39 40.32 75.09
CA LYS A 713 -38.15 39.66 73.74
C LYS A 713 -38.37 40.64 72.59
N GLY A 714 -38.77 41.90 72.85
CA GLY A 714 -38.96 42.90 71.86
C GLY A 714 -40.33 43.46 71.71
N ASP A 715 -40.65 44.28 70.75
CA ASP A 715 -41.92 44.92 70.52
C ASP A 715 -42.94 43.93 69.87
N PHE A 716 -44.16 44.02 70.44
CA PHE A 716 -45.33 43.25 69.86
C PHE A 716 -46.54 44.16 69.83
N ILE A 717 -47.52 43.83 68.99
CA ILE A 717 -48.79 44.54 68.98
C ILE A 717 -49.80 43.75 69.79
N PHE A 718 -50.31 44.35 70.83
CA PHE A 718 -51.42 43.84 71.67
C PHE A 718 -52.73 44.35 71.09
N VAL A 719 -53.67 43.45 70.84
CA VAL A 719 -55.01 43.81 70.35
C VAL A 719 -55.99 43.44 71.45
N GLY A 720 -56.64 44.44 71.97
CA GLY A 720 -57.64 44.33 73.05
C GLY A 720 -59.01 44.74 72.58
N SER A 721 -60.04 44.16 73.21
CA SER A 721 -61.43 44.59 73.03
C SER A 721 -61.86 45.54 74.06
N SER A 722 -62.54 46.62 73.66
CA SER A 722 -63.14 47.57 74.53
C SER A 722 -64.56 47.16 75.07
N VAL A 723 -65.06 46.01 74.65
CA VAL A 723 -66.40 45.53 74.98
C VAL A 723 -66.29 44.63 76.21
N LYS A 724 -67.10 44.97 77.28
CA LYS A 724 -67.27 44.14 78.46
C LYS A 724 -67.98 42.81 78.10
N ASN A 725 -67.43 41.71 78.51
CA ASN A 725 -68.00 40.37 78.39
C ASN A 725 -69.33 40.20 79.05
N THR A 726 -70.38 39.89 78.36
CA THR A 726 -71.55 39.17 78.93
C THR A 726 -71.50 37.74 78.49
N THR A 727 -71.54 36.83 79.40
CA THR A 727 -71.42 35.37 79.31
C THR A 727 -72.20 34.76 78.16
N GLY A 728 -71.56 33.91 77.37
CA GLY A 728 -72.14 33.09 76.31
C GLY A 728 -71.75 31.64 76.48
N ASP A 729 -72.73 30.78 76.28
CA ASP A 729 -72.79 29.31 76.56
C ASP A 729 -71.70 28.52 75.82
N ALA A 730 -71.34 27.38 76.40
CA ALA A 730 -70.42 26.34 75.91
C ALA A 730 -70.92 25.66 74.61
N GLY A 731 -70.14 25.74 73.52
CA GLY A 731 -70.43 25.03 72.30
C GLY A 731 -70.12 23.56 72.39
N VAL A 732 -70.93 22.75 71.76
CA VAL A 732 -70.89 21.27 71.68
C VAL A 732 -69.67 20.75 70.93
N THR A 733 -69.03 19.68 71.42
CA THR A 733 -67.91 19.01 70.94
C THR A 733 -68.25 18.23 69.59
N GLY A 734 -67.62 18.54 68.47
CA GLY A 734 -67.78 17.79 67.24
C GLY A 734 -67.14 16.36 67.26
N PRO A 735 -67.57 15.45 66.36
CA PRO A 735 -67.08 14.08 66.38
C PRO A 735 -65.64 13.97 65.83
N LYS A 736 -64.95 12.97 66.43
CA LYS A 736 -63.56 12.60 66.09
C LYS A 736 -63.46 12.04 64.65
N GLY A 737 -62.58 12.62 63.82
CA GLY A 737 -62.31 12.08 62.50
C GLY A 737 -61.52 10.79 62.55
N ASP A 738 -61.81 9.88 61.56
CA ASP A 738 -61.21 8.57 61.44
C ASP A 738 -59.73 8.66 61.06
N LYS A 739 -58.94 7.66 61.50
CA LYS A 739 -57.51 7.51 61.25
C LYS A 739 -57.29 7.04 59.81
N GLY A 740 -56.52 7.79 59.05
CA GLY A 740 -56.16 7.43 57.69
C GLY A 740 -55.34 6.16 57.65
N ASP A 741 -55.57 5.33 56.65
CA ASP A 741 -54.88 4.06 56.39
C ASP A 741 -53.41 4.27 56.12
N THR A 742 -52.57 3.29 56.58
CA THR A 742 -51.16 3.24 56.32
C THR A 742 -50.92 2.83 54.83
N GLY A 743 -50.26 3.64 54.05
CA GLY A 743 -49.91 3.34 52.66
C GLY A 743 -49.10 2.03 52.53
N ALA A 744 -49.42 1.22 51.48
CA ALA A 744 -48.77 -0.03 51.23
C ALA A 744 -47.27 0.14 50.92
N THR A 745 -46.46 -0.76 51.48
CA THR A 745 -44.99 -0.82 51.19
C THR A 745 -44.76 -1.19 49.75
N GLY A 746 -44.02 -0.42 48.99
CA GLY A 746 -43.63 -0.72 47.60
C GLY A 746 -42.81 -2.01 47.50
N PRO A 747 -42.94 -2.75 46.42
CA PRO A 747 -42.19 -4.00 46.19
C PRO A 747 -40.67 -3.74 46.12
N LYS A 748 -39.90 -4.67 46.71
CA LYS A 748 -38.43 -4.70 46.69
C LYS A 748 -37.97 -4.86 45.25
N GLY A 749 -37.11 -3.95 44.75
CA GLY A 749 -36.49 -4.04 43.41
C GLY A 749 -35.58 -5.27 43.30
N ASP A 750 -35.64 -5.93 42.13
CA ASP A 750 -34.83 -7.10 41.82
C ASP A 750 -33.34 -6.74 41.80
N THR A 751 -32.51 -7.70 42.26
CA THR A 751 -31.06 -7.59 42.25
C THR A 751 -30.57 -7.62 40.80
N GLY A 752 -29.89 -6.59 40.31
CA GLY A 752 -29.30 -6.54 38.98
C GLY A 752 -28.31 -7.68 38.76
N ALA A 753 -28.35 -8.29 37.57
CA ALA A 753 -27.45 -9.36 37.18
C ALA A 753 -25.99 -8.85 37.16
N THR A 754 -25.07 -9.69 37.66
CA THR A 754 -23.63 -9.42 37.65
C THR A 754 -23.16 -9.33 36.21
N GLY A 755 -22.54 -8.20 35.82
CA GLY A 755 -21.95 -8.02 34.47
C GLY A 755 -20.87 -9.04 34.18
N PRO A 756 -20.69 -9.46 32.91
CA PRO A 756 -19.64 -10.40 32.53
C PRO A 756 -18.26 -9.80 32.84
N LYS A 757 -17.35 -10.65 33.27
CA LYS A 757 -15.94 -10.34 33.54
C LYS A 757 -15.28 -9.86 32.23
N GLY A 758 -14.69 -8.69 32.25
CA GLY A 758 -13.92 -8.16 31.11
C GLY A 758 -12.75 -9.06 30.78
N ASP A 759 -12.45 -9.18 29.48
CA ASP A 759 -11.32 -9.97 28.98
C ASP A 759 -10.00 -9.41 29.50
N THR A 760 -9.09 -10.34 29.84
CA THR A 760 -7.74 -10.01 30.30
C THR A 760 -6.96 -9.34 29.17
N GLY A 761 -6.53 -8.11 29.34
CA GLY A 761 -5.65 -7.40 28.40
C GLY A 761 -4.36 -8.16 28.16
N ALA A 762 -3.85 -8.08 26.93
CA ALA A 762 -2.59 -8.69 26.54
C ALA A 762 -1.44 -8.21 27.43
N THR A 763 -0.60 -9.15 27.88
CA THR A 763 0.58 -8.89 28.71
C THR A 763 1.56 -8.00 27.93
N GLY A 764 1.82 -6.82 28.46
CA GLY A 764 2.87 -5.94 27.97
C GLY A 764 4.28 -6.54 28.15
N PRO A 765 5.28 -6.11 27.39
CA PRO A 765 6.65 -6.61 27.55
C PRO A 765 7.18 -6.29 28.96
N LYS A 766 7.92 -7.25 29.51
CA LYS A 766 8.54 -7.19 30.83
C LYS A 766 9.48 -5.99 30.91
N GLY A 767 9.16 -5.02 31.76
CA GLY A 767 10.07 -3.94 32.12
C GLY A 767 11.26 -4.45 32.94
N GLU A 768 12.38 -3.78 32.83
CA GLU A 768 13.59 -4.10 33.61
C GLU A 768 13.34 -3.93 35.10
N GLN A 769 13.94 -4.79 35.89
CA GLN A 769 13.82 -4.88 37.32
C GLN A 769 14.46 -3.66 38.01
N GLY A 770 13.61 -2.82 38.62
CA GLY A 770 14.09 -1.70 39.46
C GLY A 770 14.72 -2.21 40.74
N GLU A 771 15.70 -1.45 41.24
CA GLU A 771 16.39 -1.75 42.48
C GLU A 771 15.46 -1.76 43.69
N GLN A 772 15.73 -2.67 44.63
CA GLN A 772 14.95 -2.96 45.83
C GLN A 772 15.01 -1.78 46.84
N GLY A 773 13.88 -1.10 47.01
CA GLY A 773 13.74 -0.07 48.04
C GLY A 773 13.77 -0.61 49.45
N ILE A 774 14.34 0.17 50.38
CA ILE A 774 14.45 -0.14 51.80
C ILE A 774 13.05 -0.29 52.47
N GLN A 775 12.91 -1.33 53.26
CA GLN A 775 11.69 -1.70 53.99
C GLN A 775 11.27 -0.63 54.98
N GLY A 776 10.09 -0.03 54.78
CA GLY A 776 9.45 0.93 55.70
C GLY A 776 8.95 0.26 56.98
N THR A 777 8.96 0.99 58.10
CA THR A 777 8.49 0.52 59.39
C THR A 777 6.96 0.27 59.37
N LYS A 778 6.55 -0.82 60.04
CA LYS A 778 5.12 -1.25 60.14
C LYS A 778 4.31 -0.16 60.86
N GLY A 779 3.32 0.39 60.16
CA GLY A 779 2.31 1.31 60.72
C GLY A 779 1.30 0.63 61.64
N ASP A 780 0.80 1.37 62.62
CA ASP A 780 -0.19 0.92 63.57
C ASP A 780 -1.53 0.57 62.89
N LYS A 781 -2.27 -0.40 63.53
CA LYS A 781 -3.56 -0.88 63.03
C LYS A 781 -4.59 0.22 63.17
N GLY A 782 -5.11 0.75 62.08
CA GLY A 782 -6.18 1.74 62.08
C GLY A 782 -7.51 1.18 62.63
N ASP A 783 -8.29 2.06 63.24
CA ASP A 783 -9.59 1.76 63.82
C ASP A 783 -10.60 1.33 62.74
N LYS A 784 -11.57 0.49 63.16
CA LYS A 784 -12.63 -0.03 62.27
C LYS A 784 -13.51 1.14 61.81
N GLY A 785 -13.47 1.46 60.51
CA GLY A 785 -14.30 2.53 59.90
C GLY A 785 -15.80 2.24 60.10
N GLU A 786 -16.54 3.32 60.29
CA GLU A 786 -18.01 3.30 60.38
C GLU A 786 -18.63 2.78 59.09
N LYS A 787 -19.82 2.11 59.20
CA LYS A 787 -20.57 1.55 58.08
C LYS A 787 -20.98 2.72 57.16
N GLY A 788 -20.45 2.74 55.92
CA GLY A 788 -20.75 3.75 54.89
C GLY A 788 -22.25 3.81 54.58
N ASP A 789 -22.75 5.01 54.37
CA ASP A 789 -24.11 5.26 53.92
C ASP A 789 -24.42 4.55 52.59
N THR A 790 -25.70 4.18 52.42
CA THR A 790 -26.17 3.59 51.16
C THR A 790 -25.98 4.56 50.02
N GLY A 791 -25.16 4.21 49.01
CA GLY A 791 -24.88 5.03 47.86
C GLY A 791 -26.14 5.45 47.09
N PRO A 792 -26.11 6.61 46.41
CA PRO A 792 -27.24 7.08 45.60
C PRO A 792 -27.54 6.10 44.47
N ILE A 793 -28.82 5.94 44.11
CA ILE A 793 -29.28 5.14 42.97
C ILE A 793 -28.52 5.63 41.72
N GLY A 794 -27.83 4.71 41.02
CA GLY A 794 -27.10 5.03 39.78
C GLY A 794 -28.01 5.59 38.68
N PRO A 795 -27.48 6.42 37.76
CA PRO A 795 -28.26 6.98 36.67
C PRO A 795 -28.85 5.83 35.81
N GLN A 796 -30.08 6.02 35.37
CA GLN A 796 -30.78 5.11 34.47
C GLN A 796 -29.86 4.88 33.23
N GLY A 797 -29.55 3.60 32.92
CA GLY A 797 -28.73 3.24 31.79
C GLY A 797 -29.30 3.75 30.48
N PRO A 798 -28.45 3.93 29.42
CA PRO A 798 -28.93 4.40 28.14
C PRO A 798 -30.03 3.50 27.61
N THR A 799 -31.04 4.10 26.98
CA THR A 799 -32.18 3.41 26.38
C THR A 799 -31.67 2.30 25.47
N GLY A 800 -31.99 1.05 25.77
CA GLY A 800 -31.57 -0.10 24.98
C GLY A 800 -31.97 0.06 23.52
N MET A 801 -31.16 -0.52 22.60
CA MET A 801 -31.43 -0.55 21.16
C MET A 801 -32.87 -1.03 20.88
N LYS A 802 -33.53 -0.41 19.95
CA LYS A 802 -34.88 -0.81 19.54
C LYS A 802 -34.85 -2.26 19.06
N PRO A 803 -35.88 -3.08 19.33
CA PRO A 803 -35.92 -4.50 18.92
C PRO A 803 -35.64 -4.73 17.45
N GLN A 804 -35.92 -3.75 16.61
CA GLN A 804 -35.66 -3.79 15.17
C GLN A 804 -34.17 -3.64 14.82
N GLU A 805 -33.43 -2.82 15.57
CA GLU A 805 -31.98 -2.63 15.41
C GLU A 805 -31.20 -3.86 15.89
N ILE A 806 -31.65 -4.49 16.99
CA ILE A 806 -31.10 -5.76 17.49
C ILE A 806 -31.27 -6.86 16.42
N ARG A 807 -32.45 -6.99 15.81
CA ARG A 807 -32.68 -8.00 14.76
C ARG A 807 -31.81 -7.75 13.52
N ILE A 808 -31.58 -6.52 13.12
CA ILE A 808 -30.68 -6.17 12.00
C ILE A 808 -29.22 -6.54 12.36
N MET A 809 -28.82 -6.29 13.60
CA MET A 809 -27.49 -6.63 14.10
C MET A 809 -27.28 -8.13 14.16
N ASP A 810 -28.24 -8.89 14.66
CA ASP A 810 -28.23 -10.35 14.66
C ASP A 810 -28.14 -10.93 13.25
N GLN A 811 -28.91 -10.40 12.29
CA GLN A 811 -28.82 -10.82 10.89
C GLN A 811 -27.44 -10.54 10.30
N ARG A 812 -26.81 -9.41 10.64
CA ARG A 812 -25.44 -9.09 10.18
C ARG A 812 -24.41 -10.00 10.84
N ILE A 813 -24.55 -10.31 12.12
CA ILE A 813 -23.68 -11.24 12.84
C ILE A 813 -23.78 -12.64 12.20
N HIS A 814 -24.98 -13.17 11.99
CA HIS A 814 -25.17 -14.46 11.30
C HIS A 814 -24.62 -14.48 9.88
N HIS A 815 -24.73 -13.36 9.15
CA HIS A 815 -24.11 -13.25 7.82
C HIS A 815 -22.58 -13.29 7.89
N LEU A 816 -21.97 -12.60 8.85
CA LEU A 816 -20.52 -12.60 9.09
C LEU A 816 -20.04 -14.00 9.54
N GLU A 817 -20.74 -14.65 10.46
CA GLU A 817 -20.45 -16.02 10.90
C GLU A 817 -20.47 -17.02 9.73
N ASN A 818 -21.49 -16.93 8.87
CA ASN A 818 -21.55 -17.76 7.67
C ASN A 818 -20.40 -17.49 6.69
N ARG A 819 -19.96 -16.24 6.55
CA ARG A 819 -18.79 -15.89 5.72
C ARG A 819 -17.50 -16.41 6.33
N VAL A 820 -17.29 -16.27 7.62
CA VAL A 820 -16.12 -16.78 8.35
C VAL A 820 -16.04 -18.30 8.24
N ASN A 821 -17.15 -19.01 8.48
CA ASN A 821 -17.23 -20.48 8.35
C ASN A 821 -16.95 -20.94 6.91
N LYS A 822 -17.38 -20.18 5.90
CA LYS A 822 -17.09 -20.50 4.50
C LYS A 822 -15.61 -20.27 4.18
N LEU A 823 -15.01 -19.22 4.73
CA LEU A 823 -13.58 -18.92 4.56
C LEU A 823 -12.73 -20.00 5.25
N ASP A 824 -13.09 -20.38 6.47
CA ASP A 824 -12.40 -21.44 7.22
C ASP A 824 -12.41 -22.78 6.46
N LYS A 825 -13.56 -23.18 5.91
CA LYS A 825 -13.66 -24.38 5.06
C LYS A 825 -12.76 -24.29 3.81
N ARG A 826 -12.66 -23.11 3.19
CA ARG A 826 -11.78 -22.91 2.02
C ARG A 826 -10.31 -22.97 2.41
N VAL A 827 -9.90 -22.37 3.51
CA VAL A 827 -8.52 -22.43 4.03
C VAL A 827 -8.14 -23.88 4.36
N ASN A 828 -9.02 -24.60 5.03
CA ASN A 828 -8.80 -26.01 5.34
C ASN A 828 -8.77 -26.89 4.08
N GLY A 829 -9.59 -26.57 3.09
CA GLY A 829 -9.57 -27.19 1.77
C GLY A 829 -8.25 -26.95 1.02
N LEU A 830 -7.73 -25.73 1.06
CA LEU A 830 -6.45 -25.39 0.47
C LEU A 830 -5.29 -26.13 1.16
N SER A 831 -5.29 -26.20 2.48
CA SER A 831 -4.29 -26.95 3.27
C SER A 831 -4.30 -28.44 2.91
N ALA A 832 -5.50 -29.03 2.78
CA ALA A 832 -5.64 -30.42 2.31
C ALA A 832 -5.11 -30.61 0.87
N THR A 833 -5.34 -29.63 -0.02
CA THR A 833 -4.85 -29.61 -1.39
C THR A 833 -3.31 -29.61 -1.44
N ILE A 834 -2.67 -28.79 -0.60
CA ILE A 834 -1.21 -28.74 -0.51
C ILE A 834 -0.66 -30.08 -0.02
N ALA A 835 -1.27 -30.68 1.01
CA ALA A 835 -0.88 -32.00 1.53
C ALA A 835 -1.02 -33.08 0.46
N ALA A 836 -2.12 -33.11 -0.30
CA ALA A 836 -2.35 -34.06 -1.36
C ALA A 836 -1.31 -33.91 -2.51
N ALA A 837 -1.00 -32.68 -2.92
CA ALA A 837 -0.03 -32.39 -3.96
C ALA A 837 1.42 -32.75 -3.53
N ALA A 838 1.78 -32.48 -2.27
CA ALA A 838 3.08 -32.84 -1.70
C ALA A 838 3.31 -34.34 -1.59
N ALA A 839 2.25 -35.12 -1.44
CA ALA A 839 2.33 -36.58 -1.36
C ALA A 839 2.55 -37.28 -2.72
N LEU A 840 2.51 -36.56 -3.84
CA LEU A 840 2.61 -37.15 -5.19
C LEU A 840 4.06 -37.46 -5.57
N PRO A 841 4.44 -38.70 -5.79
CA PRO A 841 5.73 -39.08 -6.36
C PRO A 841 5.87 -38.61 -7.80
N GLN A 842 7.09 -38.63 -8.31
CA GLN A 842 7.39 -38.30 -9.69
C GLN A 842 8.25 -39.42 -10.34
N SER A 843 8.28 -39.46 -11.64
CA SER A 843 9.12 -40.42 -12.39
C SER A 843 10.60 -40.20 -12.09
N THR A 844 11.29 -41.25 -11.66
CA THR A 844 12.74 -41.29 -11.39
C THR A 844 13.52 -42.17 -12.34
N ILE A 845 12.84 -42.83 -13.27
CA ILE A 845 13.48 -43.74 -14.25
C ILE A 845 13.58 -43.02 -15.60
N PRO A 846 14.79 -42.90 -16.19
CA PRO A 846 14.97 -42.29 -17.48
C PRO A 846 14.06 -42.91 -18.57
N GLY A 847 13.47 -42.04 -19.39
CA GLY A 847 12.58 -42.41 -20.49
C GLY A 847 11.18 -42.88 -20.07
N LYS A 848 10.89 -43.02 -18.77
CA LYS A 848 9.61 -43.53 -18.28
C LYS A 848 8.68 -42.40 -17.80
N SER A 849 7.40 -42.68 -17.95
CA SER A 849 6.33 -41.79 -17.41
C SER A 849 5.69 -42.47 -16.20
N MET A 850 5.18 -41.64 -15.29
CA MET A 850 4.47 -42.06 -14.10
C MET A 850 3.18 -41.29 -13.95
N PHE A 851 2.09 -42.02 -13.73
CA PHE A 851 0.86 -41.48 -13.17
C PHE A 851 0.87 -41.72 -11.66
N ALA A 852 0.55 -40.73 -10.86
CA ALA A 852 0.44 -40.83 -9.41
C ALA A 852 -0.84 -40.15 -8.92
N ALA A 853 -1.40 -40.69 -7.86
CA ALA A 853 -2.53 -40.10 -7.16
C ALA A 853 -2.19 -40.03 -5.66
N GLY A 854 -2.62 -38.98 -5.03
CA GLY A 854 -2.42 -38.74 -3.60
C GLY A 854 -3.66 -38.10 -2.98
N SER A 855 -3.81 -38.25 -1.70
CA SER A 855 -4.85 -37.59 -0.93
C SER A 855 -4.26 -36.83 0.25
N GLY A 856 -4.94 -35.78 0.69
CA GLY A 856 -4.57 -34.99 1.84
C GLY A 856 -5.79 -34.63 2.67
N ILE A 857 -5.64 -34.56 3.97
CA ILE A 857 -6.69 -34.20 4.91
C ILE A 857 -6.15 -33.07 5.82
N SER A 858 -6.98 -32.06 6.06
CA SER A 858 -6.68 -30.96 6.98
C SER A 858 -7.97 -30.45 7.62
N ALA A 859 -8.05 -30.46 8.95
CA ALA A 859 -9.14 -29.92 9.74
C ALA A 859 -10.55 -30.25 9.20
N GLY A 860 -10.80 -31.52 8.86
CA GLY A 860 -12.10 -32.00 8.34
C GLY A 860 -12.35 -31.73 6.85
N SER A 861 -11.44 -31.11 6.14
CA SER A 861 -11.43 -30.99 4.67
C SER A 861 -10.51 -32.04 4.06
N SER A 862 -10.92 -32.58 2.91
CA SER A 862 -10.15 -33.56 2.17
C SER A 862 -9.85 -33.06 0.75
N ALA A 863 -8.72 -33.47 0.20
CA ALA A 863 -8.37 -33.21 -1.18
C ALA A 863 -7.78 -34.44 -1.85
N VAL A 864 -7.94 -34.52 -3.15
CA VAL A 864 -7.26 -35.47 -4.00
C VAL A 864 -6.38 -34.73 -4.99
N ALA A 865 -5.25 -35.31 -5.28
CA ALA A 865 -4.32 -34.81 -6.27
C ALA A 865 -3.94 -35.93 -7.24
N VAL A 866 -3.80 -35.62 -8.51
CA VAL A 866 -3.29 -36.54 -9.54
C VAL A 866 -2.13 -35.88 -10.25
N SER A 867 -1.13 -36.63 -10.61
CA SER A 867 -0.04 -36.10 -11.42
C SER A 867 0.35 -37.03 -12.54
N TYR A 868 0.82 -36.44 -13.60
CA TYR A 868 1.58 -37.13 -14.66
C TYR A 868 2.97 -36.53 -14.67
N SER A 869 3.99 -37.39 -14.60
CA SER A 869 5.38 -36.95 -14.73
C SER A 869 6.12 -37.80 -15.74
N ARG A 870 7.08 -37.24 -16.43
CA ARG A 870 7.97 -37.90 -17.35
C ARG A 870 9.41 -37.45 -17.12
N MET A 871 10.32 -38.41 -17.00
CA MET A 871 11.75 -38.17 -17.02
C MET A 871 12.28 -38.32 -18.46
N SER A 872 13.14 -37.44 -18.87
CA SER A 872 13.83 -37.46 -20.17
C SER A 872 14.65 -38.74 -20.32
N ASP A 873 14.91 -39.16 -21.55
CA ASP A 873 15.65 -40.40 -21.84
C ASP A 873 17.09 -40.37 -21.30
N ASN A 874 17.69 -39.20 -21.18
CA ASN A 874 19.00 -38.97 -20.55
C ASN A 874 18.99 -38.84 -19.02
N GLY A 875 17.84 -38.96 -18.37
CA GLY A 875 17.69 -38.87 -16.92
C GLY A 875 17.89 -37.50 -16.29
N LYS A 876 18.07 -36.48 -17.10
CA LYS A 876 18.42 -35.12 -16.56
C LYS A 876 17.25 -34.20 -16.34
N THR A 877 16.15 -34.36 -17.04
CA THR A 877 14.99 -33.46 -16.94
C THR A 877 13.74 -34.25 -16.56
N VAL A 878 13.00 -33.76 -15.59
CA VAL A 878 11.67 -34.27 -15.26
C VAL A 878 10.62 -33.20 -15.46
N VAL A 879 9.52 -33.50 -16.11
CA VAL A 879 8.36 -32.62 -16.24
C VAL A 879 7.22 -33.27 -15.46
N LYS A 880 6.51 -32.49 -14.64
CA LYS A 880 5.40 -32.97 -13.84
C LYS A 880 4.20 -32.04 -13.99
N PHE A 881 3.05 -32.61 -14.30
CA PHE A 881 1.76 -31.94 -14.31
C PHE A 881 0.99 -32.41 -13.08
N VAL A 882 0.34 -31.49 -12.37
CA VAL A 882 -0.45 -31.80 -11.17
C VAL A 882 -1.83 -31.20 -11.33
N GLY A 883 -2.86 -31.97 -11.05
CA GLY A 883 -4.24 -31.49 -10.91
C GLY A 883 -4.76 -31.83 -9.51
N THR A 884 -5.48 -30.92 -8.88
CA THR A 884 -6.04 -31.14 -7.53
C THR A 884 -7.50 -30.72 -7.44
N ALA A 885 -8.24 -31.36 -6.55
CA ALA A 885 -9.61 -31.00 -6.21
C ALA A 885 -9.84 -31.22 -4.71
N ASN A 886 -10.61 -30.36 -4.07
CA ASN A 886 -10.91 -30.48 -2.65
C ASN A 886 -12.43 -30.46 -2.33
N THR A 887 -12.77 -30.77 -1.09
CA THR A 887 -14.17 -30.80 -0.61
C THR A 887 -14.84 -29.42 -0.58
N SER A 888 -14.08 -28.35 -0.66
CA SER A 888 -14.60 -26.97 -0.77
C SER A 888 -14.97 -26.59 -2.21
N LYS A 889 -14.83 -27.54 -3.18
CA LYS A 889 -15.06 -27.37 -4.62
C LYS A 889 -14.05 -26.42 -5.29
N ASP A 890 -12.87 -26.24 -4.71
CA ASP A 890 -11.78 -25.53 -5.36
C ASP A 890 -10.95 -26.56 -6.17
N TYR A 891 -10.51 -26.14 -7.37
CA TYR A 891 -9.67 -26.92 -8.27
C TYR A 891 -8.41 -26.12 -8.56
N SER A 892 -7.27 -26.81 -8.67
CA SER A 892 -6.04 -26.17 -9.13
C SER A 892 -5.23 -27.10 -10.02
N ALA A 893 -4.43 -26.52 -10.90
CA ALA A 893 -3.50 -27.23 -11.74
C ALA A 893 -2.16 -26.52 -11.73
N GLY A 894 -1.09 -27.29 -11.86
CA GLY A 894 0.28 -26.77 -11.90
C GLY A 894 1.17 -27.64 -12.79
N VAL A 895 2.23 -27.04 -13.30
CA VAL A 895 3.30 -27.72 -14.02
C VAL A 895 4.64 -27.37 -13.36
N GLY A 896 5.48 -28.35 -13.22
CA GLY A 896 6.84 -28.21 -12.71
C GLY A 896 7.85 -28.87 -13.65
N VAL A 897 9.02 -28.29 -13.75
CA VAL A 897 10.16 -28.87 -14.47
C VAL A 897 11.33 -28.92 -13.49
N GLY A 898 11.93 -30.07 -13.34
CA GLY A 898 13.14 -30.30 -12.58
C GLY A 898 14.30 -30.70 -13.48
N TYR A 899 15.50 -30.29 -13.18
CA TYR A 899 16.72 -30.64 -13.88
C TYR A 899 17.75 -31.22 -12.90
N HIS A 900 18.33 -32.39 -13.27
CA HIS A 900 19.44 -33.01 -12.57
C HIS A 900 20.75 -32.65 -13.27
N TRP A 901 21.70 -32.02 -12.59
CA TRP A 901 23.01 -31.65 -13.10
C TRP A 901 24.08 -32.71 -12.81
#